data_aeaf9adc8a2db68944a2ec633b71e5eb
#
_entry.id   aeaf9adc8a2db68944a2ec633b71e5eb
#
_cell.length_a   1.000
_cell.length_b   1.000
_cell.length_c   1.000
_cell.angle_alpha   90.00
_cell.angle_beta   90.00
_cell.angle_gamma   90.00
#
_symmetry.space_group_name_H-M   'P 1'
#
loop_
_entity.id
_entity.type
_entity.pdbx_description
1 polymer ?
#
loop_
_entity_poly.entity_id
_entity_poly.type
_entity_poly.pdbx_seq_one_letter_code
_entity_poly.pdbx_strand_id
1 'polypeptide(L)'
;MADIICRWRNGTPKTVVELVNSMPHEVLTSERFRNIMSTKWDGDFFRTPYQLACQLGLYYESEEGYFFHRFDQDITTEKAEIYLFHWLPRYYIPNPYISKKGFNNIECPTFFLRTLYEYVREHPNCDYHDACLACFKEEAKNNDDIIRNYINNYSRILTFSPQGKLNVTDINPLTVFTTMDRTDRKSFFDIFNNNIENIMHPIDESLQQIYCGAPGTGKSFAINRFCAQYENYRTTFHPDTDYAAFVGSYKPITVRVPVYGIQGTKLRDEEGKTILEDRIVYRYIFQSFLKAYIAAWREQQNEEPKPVFLIIEEINRGNCAQIFGDIFQLLDRNEAGFSDYPIVADDDLAQELKRVLGDFKIVNAENINALYKGGKDVVAQVKLGSHLLLPNNLYIWATMNTSDQSLFPIDSAFKRRWDWKYIKIKDAKKGYRITFSNGHQYDWWQFVSAINAEIECGEIQQEDKKLGYFFAKACDGKISAETFVSKVLFYLYNDVFKDFCLEEAFFKDENGETMTFASYFDEVGEINEERIEHFVTNLGLIPKTSEESDDANEEDDMSPNGKRLKYSVNGNGSYGIGEAFLEMSKAIARQPNMTLQKMVDAGKAICGKDIFLPVASLSEWKQEHVNDSKRDRRFFENEPIITAGDNIEFVVSTQWGKQRLDKIQEFATSFGMEFEQIAE
;
A
#
# COMPACT_ATOMS: atom_id res chain seq x y z
N MET A 1 -17.43 20.70 -37.24
CA MET A 1 -17.46 20.35 -35.82
C MET A 1 -16.24 19.47 -35.54
N ALA A 2 -15.49 19.72 -34.52
CA ALA A 2 -14.37 18.83 -34.21
C ALA A 2 -14.93 17.48 -33.72
N ASP A 3 -14.38 16.38 -34.23
CA ASP A 3 -14.79 15.03 -33.87
C ASP A 3 -14.84 14.86 -32.35
N ILE A 4 -15.97 14.49 -31.82
CA ILE A 4 -16.27 14.49 -30.40
C ILE A 4 -15.40 13.48 -29.67
N ILE A 5 -15.16 12.30 -30.26
CA ILE A 5 -14.42 11.18 -29.61
C ILE A 5 -13.03 10.95 -30.22
N CYS A 6 -12.54 11.75 -31.14
CA CYS A 6 -11.41 11.36 -31.98
C CYS A 6 -10.03 11.93 -31.58
N ARG A 7 -9.75 12.32 -30.37
CA ARG A 7 -8.40 12.74 -29.97
C ARG A 7 -7.94 12.16 -28.64
N TRP A 8 -7.94 10.84 -28.59
CA TRP A 8 -7.37 10.13 -27.46
C TRP A 8 -5.86 9.95 -27.62
N ARG A 9 -5.13 10.12 -26.52
CA ARG A 9 -3.71 9.82 -26.41
C ARG A 9 -3.51 8.72 -25.40
N ASN A 10 -2.61 7.80 -25.68
CA ASN A 10 -2.33 6.68 -24.79
C ASN A 10 -1.56 7.15 -23.57
N GLY A 11 -2.20 7.12 -22.40
CA GLY A 11 -1.62 7.38 -21.08
C GLY A 11 -1.46 6.10 -20.32
N THR A 12 -0.22 5.67 -20.13
CA THR A 12 0.12 4.58 -19.21
C THR A 12 0.59 5.15 -17.88
N PRO A 13 0.57 4.41 -16.76
CA PRO A 13 1.12 4.88 -15.50
C PRO A 13 2.56 5.39 -15.65
N LYS A 14 3.40 4.69 -16.42
CA LYS A 14 4.77 5.10 -16.71
C LYS A 14 4.81 6.48 -17.42
N THR A 15 3.99 6.66 -18.43
CA THR A 15 3.94 7.94 -19.18
C THR A 15 3.42 9.08 -18.30
N VAL A 16 2.47 8.81 -17.41
CA VAL A 16 1.96 9.80 -16.45
C VAL A 16 3.06 10.21 -15.48
N VAL A 17 3.82 9.25 -14.94
CA VAL A 17 4.99 9.52 -14.07
C VAL A 17 6.03 10.36 -14.80
N GLU A 18 6.40 9.99 -16.02
CA GLU A 18 7.36 10.75 -16.82
C GLU A 18 6.89 12.20 -17.04
N LEU A 19 5.62 12.41 -17.35
CA LEU A 19 5.05 13.73 -17.53
C LEU A 19 5.07 14.54 -16.24
N VAL A 20 4.58 13.97 -15.14
CA VAL A 20 4.47 14.65 -13.85
C VAL A 20 5.85 15.00 -13.29
N ASN A 21 6.74 14.01 -13.20
CA ASN A 21 8.07 14.18 -12.58
C ASN A 21 9.05 14.96 -13.47
N SER A 22 8.67 15.21 -14.74
CA SER A 22 9.46 16.02 -15.66
C SER A 22 9.19 17.50 -15.57
N MET A 23 8.14 17.90 -14.89
CA MET A 23 7.68 19.29 -14.87
C MET A 23 7.78 19.90 -13.47
N PRO A 24 8.08 21.21 -13.39
CA PRO A 24 8.08 21.90 -12.11
C PRO A 24 6.71 21.87 -11.45
N HIS A 25 6.67 21.60 -10.15
CA HIS A 25 5.44 21.54 -9.37
C HIS A 25 4.95 22.90 -8.86
N GLU A 26 5.76 23.96 -9.04
CA GLU A 26 5.39 25.33 -8.69
C GLU A 26 4.47 25.98 -9.71
N VAL A 27 3.72 26.99 -9.31
CA VAL A 27 2.91 27.81 -10.23
C VAL A 27 3.83 28.65 -11.10
N LEU A 28 3.70 28.51 -12.41
CA LEU A 28 4.56 29.17 -13.40
C LEU A 28 3.75 30.03 -14.35
N THR A 29 4.36 31.11 -14.86
CA THR A 29 3.79 31.80 -16.01
C THR A 29 3.86 30.91 -17.26
N SER A 30 2.92 31.09 -18.20
CA SER A 30 2.88 30.34 -19.44
C SER A 30 4.19 30.44 -20.25
N GLU A 31 4.87 31.56 -20.21
CA GLU A 31 6.15 31.77 -20.89
C GLU A 31 7.26 30.92 -20.22
N ARG A 32 7.39 30.99 -18.88
CA ARG A 32 8.40 30.22 -18.14
C ARG A 32 8.18 28.72 -18.26
N PHE A 33 6.92 28.30 -18.19
CA PHE A 33 6.54 26.91 -18.40
C PHE A 33 6.95 26.41 -19.78
N ARG A 34 6.64 27.18 -20.86
CA ARG A 34 7.03 26.83 -22.24
C ARG A 34 8.54 26.75 -22.42
N ASN A 35 9.30 27.66 -21.83
CA ASN A 35 10.75 27.67 -21.92
C ASN A 35 11.38 26.43 -21.26
N ILE A 36 10.92 26.06 -20.08
CA ILE A 36 11.38 24.85 -19.39
C ILE A 36 11.06 23.60 -20.23
N MET A 37 9.86 23.52 -20.75
CA MET A 37 9.41 22.35 -21.50
C MET A 37 10.05 22.24 -22.88
N SER A 38 10.29 23.34 -23.56
CA SER A 38 10.99 23.32 -24.85
C SER A 38 12.45 22.86 -24.74
N THR A 39 13.08 23.09 -23.60
CA THR A 39 14.44 22.63 -23.32
C THR A 39 14.48 21.11 -23.06
N LYS A 40 13.42 20.57 -22.50
CA LYS A 40 13.34 19.17 -22.06
C LYS A 40 12.80 18.21 -23.15
N TRP A 41 12.00 18.70 -24.11
CA TRP A 41 11.22 17.92 -25.06
C TRP A 41 11.48 18.28 -26.54
N ASP A 42 12.66 18.72 -26.85
CA ASP A 42 13.24 18.90 -28.20
C ASP A 42 12.24 19.41 -29.27
N GLY A 43 11.70 20.61 -29.05
CA GLY A 43 10.91 21.35 -30.04
C GLY A 43 9.51 20.81 -30.39
N ASP A 44 9.17 19.56 -30.07
CA ASP A 44 7.85 18.98 -30.33
C ASP A 44 6.95 18.91 -29.09
N PHE A 45 7.30 19.69 -28.06
CA PHE A 45 6.61 19.79 -26.79
C PHE A 45 5.09 19.92 -26.90
N PHE A 46 4.61 20.64 -27.92
CA PHE A 46 3.18 20.92 -28.03
C PHE A 46 2.34 19.76 -28.58
N ARG A 47 2.91 18.77 -29.24
CA ARG A 47 2.08 17.80 -29.94
C ARG A 47 1.64 16.61 -29.10
N THR A 48 2.52 15.90 -28.49
CA THR A 48 2.15 14.65 -27.80
C THR A 48 2.14 14.77 -26.28
N PRO A 49 3.22 15.17 -25.60
CA PRO A 49 3.25 15.26 -24.14
C PRO A 49 2.25 16.27 -23.58
N TYR A 50 2.18 17.47 -24.20
CA TYR A 50 1.26 18.51 -23.76
C TYR A 50 -0.22 18.12 -23.98
N GLN A 51 -0.55 17.51 -25.11
CA GLN A 51 -1.91 17.06 -25.37
C GLN A 51 -2.33 15.95 -24.43
N LEU A 52 -1.42 15.03 -24.10
CA LEU A 52 -1.69 13.98 -23.12
C LEU A 52 -1.86 14.55 -21.72
N ALA A 53 -0.97 15.45 -21.30
CA ALA A 53 -1.08 16.10 -20.00
C ALA A 53 -2.38 16.89 -19.85
N CYS A 54 -2.79 17.60 -20.92
CA CYS A 54 -4.09 18.28 -20.95
C CYS A 54 -5.27 17.33 -20.95
N GLN A 55 -5.24 16.25 -21.75
CA GLN A 55 -6.30 15.25 -21.79
C GLN A 55 -6.52 14.63 -20.39
N LEU A 56 -5.45 14.34 -19.70
CA LEU A 56 -5.48 13.76 -18.36
C LEU A 56 -5.75 14.80 -17.25
N GLY A 57 -5.79 16.09 -17.56
CA GLY A 57 -5.98 17.13 -16.54
C GLY A 57 -4.82 17.26 -15.58
N LEU A 58 -3.58 17.00 -16.01
CA LEU A 58 -2.39 17.14 -15.17
C LEU A 58 -1.96 18.60 -14.95
N TYR A 59 -2.44 19.50 -15.79
CA TYR A 59 -2.21 20.95 -15.70
C TYR A 59 -3.47 21.73 -15.96
N TYR A 60 -3.56 22.88 -15.35
CA TYR A 60 -4.53 23.91 -15.64
C TYR A 60 -3.82 25.22 -16.01
N GLU A 61 -4.10 25.77 -17.18
CA GLU A 61 -3.68 27.11 -17.57
C GLU A 61 -4.83 28.08 -17.31
N SER A 62 -4.63 29.03 -16.38
CA SER A 62 -5.63 30.05 -16.09
C SER A 62 -5.76 31.06 -17.24
N GLU A 63 -6.85 31.84 -17.25
CA GLU A 63 -7.06 32.92 -18.20
C GLU A 63 -5.99 34.01 -18.11
N GLU A 64 -5.39 34.16 -16.92
CA GLU A 64 -4.31 35.10 -16.63
C GLU A 64 -2.94 34.59 -17.11
N GLY A 65 -2.86 33.38 -17.63
CA GLY A 65 -1.63 32.79 -18.16
C GLY A 65 -0.72 32.17 -17.13
N TYR A 66 -1.27 31.60 -16.07
CA TYR A 66 -0.54 30.82 -15.10
C TYR A 66 -0.84 29.34 -15.26
N PHE A 67 0.19 28.51 -15.17
CA PHE A 67 0.09 27.06 -15.13
C PHE A 67 0.09 26.56 -13.70
N PHE A 68 -0.92 25.79 -13.34
CA PHE A 68 -1.07 25.08 -12.09
C PHE A 68 -0.86 23.59 -12.32
N HIS A 69 -0.01 22.99 -11.51
CA HIS A 69 0.29 21.58 -11.58
C HIS A 69 -0.70 20.77 -10.72
N ARG A 70 -1.03 19.54 -11.17
CA ARG A 70 -1.93 18.63 -10.44
C ARG A 70 -1.31 18.09 -9.15
N PHE A 71 -0.02 17.85 -9.17
CA PHE A 71 0.71 17.23 -8.07
C PHE A 71 1.74 18.20 -7.50
N ASP A 72 1.83 18.25 -6.16
CA ASP A 72 2.76 19.12 -5.45
C ASP A 72 4.18 18.55 -5.39
N GLN A 73 4.34 17.26 -5.77
CA GLN A 73 5.61 16.54 -5.74
C GLN A 73 5.61 15.41 -6.77
N ASP A 74 6.78 14.81 -6.97
CA ASP A 74 6.95 13.64 -7.82
C ASP A 74 6.03 12.47 -7.38
N ILE A 75 5.55 11.72 -8.35
CA ILE A 75 4.63 10.60 -8.12
C ILE A 75 5.25 9.26 -8.51
N THR A 76 4.77 8.20 -7.88
CA THR A 76 5.11 6.82 -8.22
C THR A 76 4.19 6.27 -9.31
N THR A 77 4.58 5.15 -9.91
CA THR A 77 3.75 4.43 -10.90
C THR A 77 2.41 4.00 -10.29
N GLU A 78 2.40 3.55 -9.04
CA GLU A 78 1.19 3.20 -8.31
C GLU A 78 0.23 4.41 -8.17
N LYS A 79 0.77 5.58 -7.81
CA LYS A 79 -0.02 6.82 -7.73
C LYS A 79 -0.57 7.26 -9.08
N ALA A 80 0.18 7.05 -10.15
CA ALA A 80 -0.26 7.34 -11.51
C ALA A 80 -1.37 6.37 -11.97
N GLU A 81 -1.29 5.10 -11.61
CA GLU A 81 -2.33 4.11 -11.90
C GLU A 81 -3.63 4.45 -11.18
N ILE A 82 -3.57 4.76 -9.91
CA ILE A 82 -4.70 5.27 -9.12
C ILE A 82 -5.34 6.48 -9.80
N TYR A 83 -4.51 7.41 -10.24
CA TYR A 83 -5.00 8.60 -10.95
C TYR A 83 -5.81 8.24 -12.20
N LEU A 84 -5.36 7.29 -13.02
CA LEU A 84 -6.04 6.87 -14.24
C LEU A 84 -7.40 6.19 -13.95
N PHE A 85 -7.51 5.41 -12.87
CA PHE A 85 -8.77 4.83 -12.42
C PHE A 85 -9.81 5.91 -12.06
N HIS A 86 -9.38 7.05 -11.51
CA HIS A 86 -10.26 8.15 -11.18
C HIS A 86 -10.55 9.09 -12.34
N TRP A 87 -9.57 9.24 -13.22
CA TRP A 87 -9.70 10.10 -14.38
C TRP A 87 -10.74 9.59 -15.36
N LEU A 88 -10.74 8.30 -15.71
CA LEU A 88 -11.60 7.76 -16.77
C LEU A 88 -13.11 7.93 -16.49
N PRO A 89 -13.64 7.66 -15.30
CA PRO A 89 -15.04 7.91 -14.96
C PRO A 89 -15.47 9.38 -15.04
N ARG A 90 -14.51 10.29 -14.86
CA ARG A 90 -14.72 11.74 -14.87
C ARG A 90 -14.46 12.38 -16.24
N TYR A 91 -13.90 11.61 -17.16
CA TYR A 91 -13.63 12.09 -18.49
C TYR A 91 -14.92 12.34 -19.25
N TYR A 92 -15.07 13.54 -19.75
CA TYR A 92 -16.25 13.94 -20.51
C TYR A 92 -15.92 14.46 -21.90
N ILE A 93 -16.93 14.47 -22.77
CA ILE A 93 -16.83 14.87 -24.17
C ILE A 93 -17.73 16.09 -24.42
N PRO A 94 -17.24 17.07 -25.16
CA PRO A 94 -15.90 17.20 -25.73
C PRO A 94 -14.88 17.53 -24.63
N ASN A 95 -13.68 16.98 -24.77
CA ASN A 95 -12.61 17.21 -23.79
C ASN A 95 -12.27 18.70 -23.68
N PRO A 96 -12.28 19.31 -22.49
CA PRO A 96 -12.05 20.75 -22.29
C PRO A 96 -10.65 21.23 -22.71
N TYR A 97 -9.70 20.31 -22.87
CA TYR A 97 -8.33 20.60 -23.26
C TYR A 97 -8.05 20.48 -24.75
N ILE A 98 -9.01 20.02 -25.59
CA ILE A 98 -8.81 19.86 -27.02
C ILE A 98 -8.66 21.21 -27.75
N SER A 99 -9.26 22.26 -27.25
CA SER A 99 -9.20 23.59 -27.87
C SER A 99 -9.18 24.71 -26.84
N LYS A 100 -8.27 25.67 -27.02
CA LYS A 100 -8.25 26.91 -26.21
C LYS A 100 -9.52 27.76 -26.34
N LYS A 101 -10.34 27.52 -27.39
CA LYS A 101 -11.40 28.44 -27.81
C LYS A 101 -12.85 27.97 -27.63
N GLY A 102 -13.10 26.72 -27.26
CA GLY A 102 -14.47 26.24 -27.46
C GLY A 102 -15.16 25.48 -26.35
N PHE A 103 -14.46 25.04 -25.31
CA PHE A 103 -15.04 24.10 -24.38
C PHE A 103 -14.92 24.52 -22.90
N ASN A 104 -14.91 25.83 -22.65
CA ASN A 104 -14.70 26.35 -21.30
C ASN A 104 -15.95 26.25 -20.42
N ASN A 105 -17.16 26.20 -21.03
CA ASN A 105 -18.41 26.07 -20.29
C ASN A 105 -19.32 25.09 -21.05
N ILE A 106 -19.43 23.88 -20.55
CA ILE A 106 -20.33 22.86 -21.07
C ILE A 106 -21.43 22.67 -20.05
N GLU A 107 -22.64 23.08 -20.37
CA GLU A 107 -23.80 22.99 -19.46
C GLU A 107 -24.25 21.54 -19.21
N CYS A 108 -24.11 20.70 -20.23
CA CYS A 108 -24.48 19.27 -20.19
C CYS A 108 -23.33 18.41 -20.72
N PRO A 109 -22.34 18.07 -19.90
CA PRO A 109 -21.24 17.21 -20.35
C PRO A 109 -21.74 15.80 -20.62
N THR A 110 -21.21 15.20 -21.67
CA THR A 110 -21.41 13.77 -21.95
C THR A 110 -20.26 13.00 -21.32
N PHE A 111 -20.48 12.35 -20.21
CA PHE A 111 -19.48 11.50 -19.56
C PHE A 111 -19.28 10.24 -20.37
N PHE A 112 -18.07 10.09 -20.92
CA PHE A 112 -17.77 9.01 -21.86
C PHE A 112 -18.08 7.63 -21.28
N LEU A 113 -17.51 7.29 -20.14
CA LEU A 113 -17.65 5.96 -19.56
C LEU A 113 -19.08 5.66 -19.10
N ARG A 114 -19.76 6.64 -18.50
CA ARG A 114 -21.14 6.49 -18.02
C ARG A 114 -22.11 6.25 -19.16
N THR A 115 -22.05 7.08 -20.20
CA THR A 115 -22.93 6.96 -21.37
C THR A 115 -22.74 5.63 -22.06
N LEU A 116 -21.49 5.18 -22.20
CA LEU A 116 -21.19 3.89 -22.80
C LEU A 116 -21.70 2.73 -21.93
N TYR A 117 -21.54 2.81 -20.62
CA TYR A 117 -22.03 1.81 -19.66
C TYR A 117 -23.57 1.68 -19.74
N GLU A 118 -24.30 2.79 -19.74
CA GLU A 118 -25.77 2.78 -19.82
C GLU A 118 -26.25 2.08 -21.10
N TYR A 119 -25.57 2.32 -22.23
CA TYR A 119 -25.87 1.65 -23.48
C TYR A 119 -25.54 0.14 -23.46
N VAL A 120 -24.34 -0.22 -22.99
CA VAL A 120 -23.89 -1.61 -22.95
C VAL A 120 -24.73 -2.46 -22.00
N ARG A 121 -25.21 -1.89 -20.88
CA ARG A 121 -26.13 -2.56 -19.97
C ARG A 121 -27.43 -2.98 -20.64
N GLU A 122 -27.95 -2.15 -21.57
CA GLU A 122 -29.16 -2.47 -22.32
C GLU A 122 -28.86 -3.36 -23.55
N HIS A 123 -27.62 -3.34 -24.03
CA HIS A 123 -27.18 -4.06 -25.22
C HIS A 123 -25.90 -4.90 -24.91
N PRO A 124 -25.99 -5.95 -24.10
CA PRO A 124 -24.82 -6.75 -23.74
C PRO A 124 -24.23 -7.46 -24.97
N ASN A 125 -22.92 -7.68 -24.98
CA ASN A 125 -22.17 -8.22 -26.12
C ASN A 125 -22.25 -7.37 -27.38
N CYS A 126 -22.44 -6.06 -27.27
CA CYS A 126 -22.50 -5.16 -28.41
C CYS A 126 -21.11 -4.96 -29.03
N ASP A 127 -21.12 -4.52 -30.30
CA ASP A 127 -19.92 -4.05 -30.96
C ASP A 127 -19.53 -2.68 -30.41
N TYR A 128 -18.22 -2.46 -30.23
CA TYR A 128 -17.71 -1.20 -29.72
C TYR A 128 -18.00 0.00 -30.65
N HIS A 129 -17.85 -0.18 -31.99
CA HIS A 129 -18.13 0.86 -32.94
C HIS A 129 -19.61 1.21 -32.98
N ASP A 130 -20.49 0.18 -32.94
CA ASP A 130 -21.93 0.38 -32.89
C ASP A 130 -22.35 1.13 -31.62
N ALA A 131 -21.74 0.78 -30.49
CA ALA A 131 -22.00 1.46 -29.21
C ALA A 131 -21.57 2.93 -29.26
N CYS A 132 -20.37 3.23 -29.78
CA CYS A 132 -19.90 4.60 -29.95
C CYS A 132 -20.78 5.40 -30.91
N LEU A 133 -21.20 4.82 -32.03
CA LEU A 133 -22.09 5.49 -33.00
C LEU A 133 -23.44 5.80 -32.36
N ALA A 134 -24.01 4.86 -31.60
CA ALA A 134 -25.28 5.06 -30.90
C ALA A 134 -25.19 6.14 -29.84
N CYS A 135 -24.14 6.10 -29.00
CA CYS A 135 -23.96 7.00 -27.86
C CYS A 135 -23.53 8.41 -28.26
N PHE A 136 -22.58 8.52 -29.21
CA PHE A 136 -21.89 9.77 -29.50
C PHE A 136 -22.10 10.28 -30.93
N LYS A 137 -22.86 9.56 -31.73
CA LYS A 137 -23.13 9.86 -33.15
C LYS A 137 -21.87 9.93 -34.04
N GLU A 138 -20.82 9.32 -33.60
CA GLU A 138 -19.53 9.23 -34.29
C GLU A 138 -18.92 7.84 -34.11
N GLU A 139 -18.24 7.35 -35.17
CA GLU A 139 -17.44 6.15 -35.09
C GLU A 139 -16.12 6.44 -34.35
N ALA A 140 -15.64 5.51 -33.54
CA ALA A 140 -14.35 5.60 -32.83
C ALA A 140 -13.15 5.37 -33.78
N LYS A 141 -13.10 6.08 -34.93
CA LYS A 141 -12.05 5.92 -35.94
C LYS A 141 -10.67 6.23 -35.36
N ASN A 142 -9.70 5.36 -35.62
CA ASN A 142 -8.26 5.52 -35.34
C ASN A 142 -7.83 5.55 -33.84
N ASN A 143 -8.71 5.29 -32.89
CA ASN A 143 -8.36 5.30 -31.48
C ASN A 143 -8.81 4.02 -30.73
N ASP A 144 -9.25 3.00 -31.43
CA ASP A 144 -9.83 1.79 -30.87
C ASP A 144 -8.92 1.14 -29.84
N ASP A 145 -7.65 0.94 -30.17
CA ASP A 145 -6.70 0.29 -29.29
C ASP A 145 -6.45 1.10 -28.02
N ILE A 146 -6.40 2.43 -28.16
CA ILE A 146 -6.19 3.33 -27.01
C ILE A 146 -7.39 3.29 -26.09
N ILE A 147 -8.60 3.41 -26.63
CA ILE A 147 -9.83 3.41 -25.82
C ILE A 147 -10.08 2.04 -25.20
N ARG A 148 -9.85 0.95 -25.94
CA ARG A 148 -9.89 -0.41 -25.41
C ARG A 148 -8.91 -0.59 -24.25
N ASN A 149 -7.71 -0.07 -24.37
CA ASN A 149 -6.71 -0.12 -23.31
C ASN A 149 -7.18 0.62 -22.06
N TYR A 150 -7.74 1.82 -22.19
CA TYR A 150 -8.31 2.56 -21.05
C TYR A 150 -9.49 1.82 -20.41
N ILE A 151 -10.41 1.28 -21.22
CA ILE A 151 -11.56 0.55 -20.71
C ILE A 151 -11.11 -0.70 -19.94
N ASN A 152 -10.26 -1.51 -20.54
CA ASN A 152 -9.81 -2.76 -19.92
C ASN A 152 -9.02 -2.56 -18.63
N ASN A 153 -8.18 -1.53 -18.58
CA ASN A 153 -7.30 -1.31 -17.45
C ASN A 153 -7.89 -0.41 -16.36
N TYR A 154 -8.81 0.53 -16.72
CA TYR A 154 -9.20 1.59 -15.78
C TYR A 154 -10.72 1.82 -15.69
N SER A 155 -11.58 1.12 -16.45
CA SER A 155 -13.03 1.36 -16.36
C SER A 155 -13.67 0.72 -15.14
N ARG A 156 -13.19 -0.44 -14.71
CA ARG A 156 -13.73 -1.32 -13.68
C ARG A 156 -15.12 -1.88 -13.98
N ILE A 157 -15.99 -1.14 -14.66
CA ILE A 157 -17.41 -1.47 -14.93
C ILE A 157 -17.67 -1.97 -16.34
N LEU A 158 -16.73 -1.79 -17.26
CA LEU A 158 -16.79 -2.28 -18.64
C LEU A 158 -15.57 -3.14 -18.95
N THR A 159 -15.77 -4.17 -19.75
CA THR A 159 -14.70 -5.06 -20.20
C THR A 159 -14.96 -5.50 -21.65
N PHE A 160 -13.89 -5.88 -22.34
CA PHE A 160 -13.98 -6.52 -23.64
C PHE A 160 -13.87 -8.03 -23.51
N SER A 161 -14.80 -8.76 -24.13
CA SER A 161 -14.69 -10.22 -24.27
C SER A 161 -13.48 -10.59 -25.15
N PRO A 162 -13.03 -11.86 -25.13
CA PRO A 162 -12.00 -12.35 -26.06
C PRO A 162 -12.34 -12.14 -27.54
N GLN A 163 -13.64 -12.04 -27.87
CA GLN A 163 -14.13 -11.76 -29.22
C GLN A 163 -14.23 -10.25 -29.53
N GLY A 164 -13.76 -9.39 -28.63
CA GLY A 164 -13.74 -7.94 -28.78
C GLY A 164 -15.10 -7.26 -28.61
N LYS A 165 -16.06 -7.92 -27.95
CA LYS A 165 -17.39 -7.36 -27.64
C LYS A 165 -17.42 -6.73 -26.26
N LEU A 166 -18.15 -5.61 -26.11
CA LEU A 166 -18.32 -4.91 -24.84
C LEU A 166 -19.35 -5.59 -23.94
N ASN A 167 -19.00 -5.69 -22.65
CA ASN A 167 -19.85 -6.19 -21.60
C ASN A 167 -19.68 -5.35 -20.34
N VAL A 168 -20.72 -5.34 -19.50
CA VAL A 168 -20.63 -4.81 -18.14
C VAL A 168 -19.97 -5.82 -17.22
N THR A 169 -19.28 -5.34 -16.19
CA THR A 169 -18.75 -6.15 -15.09
C THR A 169 -19.77 -6.20 -13.95
N ASP A 170 -19.53 -7.05 -12.95
CA ASP A 170 -20.39 -7.15 -11.76
C ASP A 170 -20.18 -6.02 -10.73
N ILE A 171 -19.35 -5.03 -11.06
CA ILE A 171 -19.06 -3.90 -10.16
C ILE A 171 -20.21 -2.91 -10.16
N ASN A 172 -20.60 -2.48 -8.96
CA ASN A 172 -21.66 -1.48 -8.80
C ASN A 172 -21.27 -0.13 -9.44
N PRO A 173 -21.99 0.35 -10.44
CA PRO A 173 -21.67 1.60 -11.14
C PRO A 173 -21.70 2.83 -10.24
N LEU A 174 -22.48 2.82 -9.15
CA LEU A 174 -22.54 3.92 -8.19
C LEU A 174 -21.22 4.16 -7.45
N THR A 175 -20.35 3.16 -7.39
CA THR A 175 -19.02 3.29 -6.80
C THR A 175 -17.98 3.92 -7.75
N VAL A 176 -18.33 4.09 -9.03
CA VAL A 176 -17.44 4.55 -10.08
C VAL A 176 -17.83 5.92 -10.62
N PHE A 177 -19.11 6.19 -10.76
CA PHE A 177 -19.61 7.44 -11.34
C PHE A 177 -19.80 8.54 -10.30
N THR A 178 -19.46 9.77 -10.70
CA THR A 178 -19.74 10.98 -9.93
C THR A 178 -20.79 11.82 -10.66
N THR A 179 -21.54 12.59 -9.90
CA THR A 179 -22.44 13.62 -10.42
C THR A 179 -21.67 14.93 -10.57
N MET A 180 -21.74 15.53 -11.76
CA MET A 180 -21.17 16.85 -12.03
C MET A 180 -22.18 17.70 -12.79
N ASP A 181 -22.50 18.84 -12.25
CA ASP A 181 -23.43 19.78 -12.88
C ASP A 181 -22.76 20.69 -13.92
N ARG A 182 -21.48 20.93 -13.78
CA ARG A 182 -20.67 21.80 -14.67
C ARG A 182 -19.30 21.22 -14.94
N THR A 183 -18.81 21.45 -16.16
CA THR A 183 -17.50 21.02 -16.59
C THR A 183 -16.84 22.10 -17.44
N ASP A 184 -16.19 23.02 -16.79
CA ASP A 184 -15.15 23.86 -17.39
C ASP A 184 -13.76 23.29 -17.05
N ARG A 185 -12.71 23.87 -17.62
CA ARG A 185 -11.34 23.43 -17.34
C ARG A 185 -10.97 23.51 -15.87
N LYS A 186 -11.43 24.54 -15.19
CA LYS A 186 -11.12 24.74 -13.78
C LYS A 186 -11.85 23.72 -12.94
N SER A 187 -13.14 23.52 -13.15
CA SER A 187 -13.93 22.51 -12.44
C SER A 187 -13.37 21.12 -12.63
N PHE A 188 -13.00 20.75 -13.88
CA PHE A 188 -12.35 19.47 -14.17
C PHE A 188 -10.99 19.34 -13.47
N PHE A 189 -10.23 20.42 -13.36
CA PHE A 189 -9.01 20.45 -12.58
C PHE A 189 -9.30 20.38 -11.07
N ASP A 190 -10.24 21.16 -10.57
CA ASP A 190 -10.56 21.26 -9.15
C ASP A 190 -11.16 19.99 -8.56
N ILE A 191 -11.88 19.17 -9.33
CA ILE A 191 -12.35 17.85 -8.90
C ILE A 191 -11.23 17.01 -8.29
N PHE A 192 -10.05 17.16 -8.82
CA PHE A 192 -8.89 16.42 -8.36
C PHE A 192 -8.09 17.17 -7.28
N ASN A 193 -8.26 18.50 -7.14
CA ASN A 193 -7.46 19.30 -6.21
C ASN A 193 -7.83 19.08 -4.75
N ASN A 194 -9.08 18.81 -4.48
CA ASN A 194 -9.52 18.71 -3.09
C ASN A 194 -9.13 17.39 -2.46
N ASN A 195 -8.50 16.46 -3.15
CA ASN A 195 -8.09 15.21 -2.51
C ASN A 195 -7.58 14.16 -3.50
N ILE A 196 -6.42 14.39 -4.15
CA ILE A 196 -5.70 13.22 -4.72
C ILE A 196 -5.22 12.31 -3.59
N GLU A 197 -4.96 12.85 -2.42
CA GLU A 197 -4.75 12.07 -1.20
C GLU A 197 -6.05 11.49 -0.64
N ASN A 198 -7.22 12.04 -0.98
CA ASN A 198 -8.55 11.60 -0.56
C ASN A 198 -9.43 11.07 -1.72
N ILE A 199 -9.04 11.15 -2.97
CA ILE A 199 -9.56 10.32 -4.05
C ILE A 199 -8.77 9.01 -3.98
N MET A 200 -8.86 8.43 -2.84
CA MET A 200 -8.46 7.07 -2.69
C MET A 200 -9.58 6.25 -3.27
N HIS A 201 -9.15 5.22 -3.94
CA HIS A 201 -9.93 4.10 -4.42
C HIS A 201 -11.31 4.04 -3.75
N PRO A 202 -12.39 3.71 -4.43
CA PRO A 202 -13.31 2.82 -3.78
C PRO A 202 -12.39 1.76 -3.21
N ILE A 203 -12.31 1.69 -1.90
CA ILE A 203 -11.37 0.81 -1.22
C ILE A 203 -11.69 -0.56 -1.78
N ASP A 204 -10.80 -1.09 -2.61
CA ASP A 204 -10.93 -2.42 -3.21
C ASP A 204 -10.68 -3.50 -2.15
N GLU A 205 -10.88 -3.11 -0.90
CA GLU A 205 -10.74 -3.90 0.29
C GLU A 205 -12.11 -4.05 0.94
N SER A 206 -12.33 -5.19 1.54
CA SER A 206 -13.59 -5.51 2.19
C SER A 206 -13.97 -4.55 3.30
N LEU A 207 -15.28 -4.29 3.42
CA LEU A 207 -15.85 -3.48 4.51
C LEU A 207 -15.53 -4.08 5.89
N GLN A 208 -15.47 -5.42 6.00
CA GLN A 208 -15.10 -6.12 7.23
C GLN A 208 -13.92 -7.04 6.96
N GLN A 209 -12.78 -6.78 7.60
CA GLN A 209 -11.55 -7.51 7.35
C GLN A 209 -10.79 -7.82 8.63
N ILE A 210 -10.33 -9.06 8.78
CA ILE A 210 -9.44 -9.48 9.88
C ILE A 210 -8.04 -9.75 9.33
N TYR A 211 -7.06 -8.98 9.81
CA TYR A 211 -5.65 -9.20 9.56
C TYR A 211 -5.13 -10.23 10.56
N CYS A 212 -4.84 -11.43 10.10
CA CYS A 212 -4.33 -12.53 10.92
C CYS A 212 -2.90 -12.92 10.56
N GLY A 213 -2.21 -13.56 11.48
CA GLY A 213 -0.84 -14.05 11.32
C GLY A 213 -0.03 -13.98 12.60
N ALA A 214 1.21 -14.46 12.53
CA ALA A 214 2.13 -14.54 13.67
C ALA A 214 2.40 -13.17 14.32
N PRO A 215 2.83 -13.13 15.60
CA PRO A 215 3.23 -11.89 16.26
C PRO A 215 4.43 -11.24 15.55
N GLY A 216 4.43 -9.92 15.47
CA GLY A 216 5.52 -9.17 14.81
C GLY A 216 5.52 -9.18 13.28
N THR A 217 4.44 -9.63 12.61
CA THR A 217 4.32 -9.57 11.13
C THR A 217 3.96 -8.18 10.60
N GLY A 218 3.61 -7.22 11.48
CA GLY A 218 3.27 -5.86 11.08
C GLY A 218 1.80 -5.63 10.76
N LYS A 219 0.88 -6.46 11.26
CA LYS A 219 -0.59 -6.34 11.07
C LYS A 219 -1.11 -4.94 11.35
N SER A 220 -0.92 -4.45 12.59
CA SER A 220 -1.36 -3.11 13.00
C SER A 220 -0.68 -1.99 12.21
N PHE A 221 0.58 -2.18 11.81
CA PHE A 221 1.29 -1.23 10.96
C PHE A 221 0.67 -1.15 9.56
N ALA A 222 0.30 -2.29 8.96
CA ALA A 222 -0.36 -2.33 7.67
C ALA A 222 -1.70 -1.59 7.70
N ILE A 223 -2.54 -1.84 8.74
CA ILE A 223 -3.79 -1.12 8.94
C ILE A 223 -3.54 0.38 9.16
N ASN A 224 -2.58 0.75 10.02
CA ASN A 224 -2.26 2.14 10.31
C ASN A 224 -1.84 2.90 9.07
N ARG A 225 -0.94 2.32 8.27
CA ARG A 225 -0.47 2.92 7.02
C ARG A 225 -1.62 3.16 6.05
N PHE A 226 -2.57 2.24 5.97
CA PHE A 226 -3.73 2.36 5.09
C PHE A 226 -4.73 3.40 5.62
N CYS A 227 -5.05 3.36 6.93
CA CYS A 227 -6.09 4.19 7.53
C CYS A 227 -5.62 5.61 7.92
N ALA A 228 -4.31 5.91 7.82
CA ALA A 228 -3.74 7.19 8.29
C ALA A 228 -4.39 8.44 7.69
N GLN A 229 -4.94 8.32 6.50
CA GLN A 229 -5.56 9.39 5.74
C GLN A 229 -7.07 9.49 5.92
N TYR A 230 -7.68 8.52 6.62
CA TYR A 230 -9.12 8.47 6.85
C TYR A 230 -9.46 8.77 8.29
N GLU A 231 -10.66 9.25 8.53
CA GLU A 231 -11.20 9.32 9.89
C GLU A 231 -11.30 7.90 10.44
N ASN A 232 -10.63 7.66 11.57
CA ASN A 232 -10.59 6.34 12.15
C ASN A 232 -10.77 6.38 13.67
N TYR A 233 -11.41 5.34 14.17
CA TYR A 233 -11.67 5.09 15.59
C TYR A 233 -11.07 3.75 15.97
N ARG A 234 -10.31 3.72 17.05
CA ARG A 234 -9.58 2.53 17.46
C ARG A 234 -10.03 2.06 18.84
N THR A 235 -10.10 0.75 18.98
CA THR A 235 -10.32 0.08 20.27
C THR A 235 -9.50 -1.20 20.33
N THR A 236 -9.21 -1.68 21.53
CA THR A 236 -8.55 -2.95 21.77
C THR A 236 -9.48 -3.83 22.60
N PHE A 237 -9.70 -5.06 22.15
CA PHE A 237 -10.47 -6.01 22.93
C PHE A 237 -9.60 -6.65 24.02
N HIS A 238 -10.18 -6.87 25.17
CA HIS A 238 -9.61 -7.61 26.28
C HIS A 238 -10.73 -8.42 26.99
N PRO A 239 -10.39 -9.36 27.87
CA PRO A 239 -11.38 -10.26 28.46
C PRO A 239 -12.57 -9.57 29.15
N ASP A 240 -12.35 -8.40 29.71
CA ASP A 240 -13.41 -7.62 30.39
C ASP A 240 -14.13 -6.64 29.45
N THR A 241 -13.86 -6.64 28.16
CA THR A 241 -14.57 -5.80 27.20
C THR A 241 -15.99 -6.33 27.02
N ASP A 242 -16.97 -5.46 27.19
CA ASP A 242 -18.38 -5.75 27.01
C ASP A 242 -19.04 -4.82 25.98
N TYR A 243 -20.33 -5.00 25.75
CA TYR A 243 -21.13 -4.16 24.85
C TYR A 243 -21.07 -2.67 25.25
N ALA A 244 -21.16 -2.37 26.55
CA ALA A 244 -21.12 -1.00 27.04
C ALA A 244 -19.78 -0.30 26.81
N ALA A 245 -18.68 -1.06 26.86
CA ALA A 245 -17.34 -0.54 26.58
C ALA A 245 -17.10 -0.34 25.09
N PHE A 246 -17.78 -1.09 24.22
CA PHE A 246 -17.62 -1.03 22.76
C PHE A 246 -18.62 -0.08 22.09
N VAL A 247 -19.90 -0.17 22.43
CA VAL A 247 -20.99 0.61 21.83
C VAL A 247 -21.21 1.90 22.62
N GLY A 248 -21.54 1.81 23.89
CA GLY A 248 -21.79 2.92 24.77
C GLY A 248 -22.77 2.58 25.90
N SER A 249 -22.86 3.45 26.86
CA SER A 249 -23.79 3.35 27.97
C SER A 249 -23.95 4.67 28.71
N TYR A 250 -24.98 4.78 29.55
CA TYR A 250 -25.09 5.88 30.51
C TYR A 250 -24.02 5.77 31.59
N LYS A 251 -23.26 6.84 31.79
CA LYS A 251 -22.26 6.96 32.84
C LYS A 251 -22.51 8.20 33.68
N PRO A 252 -22.29 8.14 35.00
CA PRO A 252 -22.31 9.32 35.85
C PRO A 252 -21.15 10.24 35.45
N ILE A 253 -21.44 11.49 35.21
CA ILE A 253 -20.44 12.54 34.97
C ILE A 253 -20.68 13.70 35.94
N THR A 254 -19.64 14.34 36.40
CA THR A 254 -19.72 15.57 37.17
C THR A 254 -19.82 16.76 36.23
N VAL A 255 -20.87 17.57 36.38
CA VAL A 255 -21.03 18.82 35.63
C VAL A 255 -21.09 19.97 36.61
N ARG A 256 -20.48 21.10 36.28
CA ARG A 256 -20.60 22.33 37.05
C ARG A 256 -21.84 23.09 36.59
N VAL A 257 -22.78 23.27 37.50
CA VAL A 257 -24.02 24.00 37.23
C VAL A 257 -24.11 25.24 38.11
N PRO A 258 -24.71 26.34 37.61
CA PRO A 258 -24.92 27.51 38.42
C PRO A 258 -25.83 27.20 39.62
N VAL A 259 -25.47 27.75 40.79
CA VAL A 259 -26.35 27.74 41.97
C VAL A 259 -27.40 28.85 41.80
N TYR A 260 -28.66 28.52 42.03
CA TYR A 260 -29.76 29.45 41.94
C TYR A 260 -30.34 29.77 43.31
N GLY A 261 -30.64 31.06 43.54
CA GLY A 261 -31.39 31.50 44.73
C GLY A 261 -32.87 31.20 44.59
N ILE A 262 -33.64 31.50 45.66
CA ILE A 262 -35.07 31.21 45.81
C ILE A 262 -35.92 31.80 44.63
N GLN A 263 -35.49 32.88 44.04
CA GLN A 263 -36.20 33.55 42.93
C GLN A 263 -35.68 33.11 41.54
N GLY A 264 -34.90 32.01 41.44
CA GLY A 264 -34.34 31.54 40.19
C GLY A 264 -33.19 32.40 39.61
N THR A 265 -32.66 33.35 40.41
CA THR A 265 -31.51 34.15 40.01
C THR A 265 -30.20 33.39 40.30
N LYS A 266 -29.23 33.47 39.37
CA LYS A 266 -27.90 32.86 39.59
C LYS A 266 -27.19 33.57 40.75
N LEU A 267 -26.74 32.81 41.74
CA LEU A 267 -25.92 33.33 42.82
C LEU A 267 -24.53 33.70 42.31
N ARG A 268 -24.03 34.81 42.86
CA ARG A 268 -22.70 35.32 42.54
C ARG A 268 -21.88 35.46 43.79
N ASP A 269 -20.57 35.28 43.70
CA ASP A 269 -19.61 35.58 44.76
C ASP A 269 -19.37 37.08 44.93
N GLU A 270 -18.54 37.45 45.87
CA GLU A 270 -18.16 38.84 46.12
C GLU A 270 -17.45 39.53 44.95
N GLU A 271 -16.87 38.75 44.03
CA GLU A 271 -16.23 39.23 42.83
C GLU A 271 -17.19 39.30 41.63
N GLY A 272 -18.48 38.95 41.81
CA GLY A 272 -19.52 38.98 40.79
C GLY A 272 -19.50 37.76 39.85
N LYS A 273 -18.67 36.73 40.12
CA LYS A 273 -18.64 35.47 39.35
C LYS A 273 -19.81 34.55 39.78
N THR A 274 -20.38 33.83 38.83
CA THR A 274 -21.42 32.86 39.11
C THR A 274 -20.89 31.73 40.00
N ILE A 275 -21.54 31.49 41.11
CA ILE A 275 -21.24 30.33 41.99
C ILE A 275 -21.68 29.06 41.30
N LEU A 276 -20.75 28.09 41.14
CA LEU A 276 -21.00 26.81 40.52
C LEU A 276 -20.94 25.72 41.57
N GLU A 277 -21.84 24.75 41.45
CA GLU A 277 -21.77 23.50 42.26
C GLU A 277 -21.55 22.32 41.34
N ASP A 278 -20.87 21.30 41.86
CA ASP A 278 -20.67 20.04 41.16
C ASP A 278 -21.92 19.17 41.32
N ARG A 279 -22.56 18.78 40.19
CA ARG A 279 -23.67 17.83 40.18
C ARG A 279 -23.30 16.60 39.37
N ILE A 280 -23.68 15.44 39.91
CA ILE A 280 -23.60 14.18 39.17
C ILE A 280 -24.87 14.09 38.29
N VAL A 281 -24.64 13.97 36.98
CA VAL A 281 -25.70 13.71 35.99
C VAL A 281 -25.34 12.46 35.21
N TYR A 282 -26.33 11.70 34.79
CA TYR A 282 -26.11 10.58 33.89
C TYR A 282 -26.11 11.09 32.44
N ARG A 283 -25.11 10.71 31.65
CA ARG A 283 -25.01 11.03 30.24
C ARG A 283 -24.62 9.77 29.48
N TYR A 284 -25.24 9.56 28.34
CA TYR A 284 -24.84 8.51 27.43
C TYR A 284 -23.47 8.83 26.82
N ILE A 285 -22.53 7.92 26.98
CA ILE A 285 -21.15 8.08 26.47
C ILE A 285 -20.98 7.14 25.29
N PHE A 286 -20.90 7.71 24.08
CA PHE A 286 -20.60 6.97 22.89
C PHE A 286 -19.17 6.40 22.93
N GLN A 287 -19.05 5.11 22.65
CA GLN A 287 -17.76 4.44 22.55
C GLN A 287 -17.34 4.29 21.07
N SER A 288 -16.25 3.55 20.80
CA SER A 288 -15.60 3.53 19.49
C SER A 288 -16.54 3.14 18.36
N PHE A 289 -17.40 2.15 18.57
CA PHE A 289 -18.39 1.73 17.55
C PHE A 289 -19.36 2.87 17.19
N LEU A 290 -20.06 3.45 18.16
CA LEU A 290 -21.01 4.51 17.88
C LEU A 290 -20.36 5.79 17.37
N LYS A 291 -19.14 6.10 17.81
CA LYS A 291 -18.39 7.24 17.25
C LYS A 291 -18.12 7.04 15.76
N ALA A 292 -17.64 5.86 15.36
CA ALA A 292 -17.41 5.51 13.96
C ALA A 292 -18.72 5.49 13.16
N TYR A 293 -19.77 4.91 13.74
CA TYR A 293 -21.11 4.85 13.15
C TYR A 293 -21.67 6.24 12.84
N ILE A 294 -21.64 7.14 13.83
CA ILE A 294 -22.13 8.52 13.68
C ILE A 294 -21.28 9.28 12.65
N ALA A 295 -19.96 9.11 12.69
CA ALA A 295 -19.06 9.73 11.72
C ALA A 295 -19.36 9.26 10.29
N ALA A 296 -19.58 7.97 10.09
CA ALA A 296 -19.92 7.42 8.79
C ALA A 296 -21.26 7.95 8.26
N TRP A 297 -22.30 8.05 9.12
CA TRP A 297 -23.56 8.68 8.74
C TRP A 297 -23.45 10.19 8.51
N ARG A 298 -22.54 10.87 9.18
CA ARG A 298 -22.25 12.29 8.92
C ARG A 298 -21.68 12.45 7.51
N GLU A 299 -20.82 11.57 7.07
CA GLU A 299 -20.26 11.58 5.70
C GLU A 299 -21.33 11.31 4.63
N GLN A 300 -22.40 10.58 4.92
CA GLN A 300 -23.54 10.36 4.00
C GLN A 300 -24.34 11.66 3.67
N GLN A 301 -23.99 12.78 4.27
CA GLN A 301 -24.49 14.09 3.87
C GLN A 301 -23.79 14.66 2.64
N ASN A 302 -22.71 14.04 2.20
CA ASN A 302 -21.96 14.38 1.01
C ASN A 302 -22.38 13.48 -0.16
N GLU A 303 -22.24 13.96 -1.39
CA GLU A 303 -22.49 13.16 -2.59
C GLU A 303 -21.53 11.96 -2.69
N GLU A 304 -20.28 12.14 -2.27
CA GLU A 304 -19.27 11.10 -2.15
C GLU A 304 -18.87 10.94 -0.67
N PRO A 305 -19.53 10.05 0.08
CA PRO A 305 -19.21 9.81 1.47
C PRO A 305 -17.79 9.28 1.64
N LYS A 306 -17.00 9.93 2.47
CA LYS A 306 -15.64 9.48 2.76
C LYS A 306 -15.67 8.22 3.61
N PRO A 307 -14.70 7.29 3.40
CA PRO A 307 -14.52 6.13 4.25
C PRO A 307 -14.23 6.52 5.70
N VAL A 308 -14.86 5.81 6.62
CA VAL A 308 -14.61 5.90 8.07
C VAL A 308 -14.20 4.51 8.55
N PHE A 309 -13.17 4.42 9.37
CA PHE A 309 -12.65 3.16 9.87
C PHE A 309 -12.91 2.97 11.35
N LEU A 310 -13.45 1.81 11.69
CA LEU A 310 -13.41 1.27 13.04
C LEU A 310 -12.32 0.19 13.09
N ILE A 311 -11.29 0.39 13.89
CA ILE A 311 -10.16 -0.51 14.00
C ILE A 311 -10.22 -1.22 15.36
N ILE A 312 -10.28 -2.56 15.33
CA ILE A 312 -10.35 -3.40 16.51
C ILE A 312 -9.02 -4.18 16.63
N GLU A 313 -8.21 -3.81 17.60
CA GLU A 313 -7.00 -4.57 17.89
C GLU A 313 -7.32 -5.77 18.78
N GLU A 314 -6.65 -6.91 18.49
CA GLU A 314 -6.74 -8.15 19.26
C GLU A 314 -8.19 -8.65 19.44
N ILE A 315 -8.93 -8.76 18.31
CA ILE A 315 -10.37 -9.07 18.31
C ILE A 315 -10.72 -10.36 19.09
N ASN A 316 -9.83 -11.34 19.09
CA ASN A 316 -10.01 -12.63 19.75
C ASN A 316 -9.62 -12.62 21.25
N ARG A 317 -9.16 -11.51 21.81
CA ARG A 317 -8.95 -11.35 23.25
C ARG A 317 -10.21 -11.05 24.04
N GLY A 318 -11.29 -10.68 23.36
CA GLY A 318 -12.61 -10.47 23.95
C GLY A 318 -13.64 -11.47 23.41
N ASN A 319 -14.71 -11.66 24.19
CA ASN A 319 -15.85 -12.47 23.74
C ASN A 319 -16.65 -11.69 22.69
N CYS A 320 -16.40 -11.94 21.40
CA CYS A 320 -17.04 -11.21 20.30
C CYS A 320 -18.56 -11.26 20.34
N ALA A 321 -19.16 -12.40 20.72
CA ALA A 321 -20.61 -12.52 20.81
C ALA A 321 -21.20 -11.59 21.88
N GLN A 322 -20.55 -11.47 23.02
CA GLN A 322 -20.95 -10.60 24.10
C GLN A 322 -20.72 -9.12 23.76
N ILE A 323 -19.56 -8.81 23.14
CA ILE A 323 -19.15 -7.43 22.84
C ILE A 323 -20.03 -6.84 21.73
N PHE A 324 -20.32 -7.59 20.69
CA PHE A 324 -21.17 -7.13 19.58
C PHE A 324 -22.66 -7.21 19.92
N GLY A 325 -23.10 -8.20 20.71
CA GLY A 325 -24.52 -8.38 20.99
C GLY A 325 -25.38 -8.36 19.72
N ASP A 326 -26.47 -7.60 19.73
CA ASP A 326 -27.40 -7.50 18.59
C ASP A 326 -26.81 -6.81 17.36
N ILE A 327 -25.82 -5.92 17.53
CA ILE A 327 -25.17 -5.24 16.39
C ILE A 327 -24.39 -6.20 15.49
N PHE A 328 -24.16 -7.42 15.93
CA PHE A 328 -23.58 -8.50 15.12
C PHE A 328 -24.36 -8.76 13.83
N GLN A 329 -25.70 -8.62 13.84
CA GLN A 329 -26.52 -8.80 12.64
C GLN A 329 -26.26 -7.73 11.58
N LEU A 330 -25.83 -6.54 11.99
CA LEU A 330 -25.51 -5.46 11.06
C LEU A 330 -24.29 -5.75 10.17
N LEU A 331 -23.48 -6.73 10.54
CA LEU A 331 -22.32 -7.12 9.76
C LEU A 331 -22.69 -7.91 8.48
N ASP A 332 -23.92 -8.40 8.34
CA ASP A 332 -24.41 -8.90 7.05
C ASP A 332 -24.67 -7.70 6.14
N ARG A 333 -23.88 -7.57 5.07
CA ARG A 333 -23.96 -6.45 4.12
C ARG A 333 -24.61 -6.89 2.81
N ASN A 334 -25.45 -5.99 2.26
CA ASN A 334 -25.98 -6.18 0.91
C ASN A 334 -24.96 -5.77 -0.17
N GLU A 335 -25.31 -5.99 -1.44
CA GLU A 335 -24.43 -5.67 -2.58
C GLU A 335 -24.02 -4.20 -2.67
N ALA A 336 -24.84 -3.28 -2.12
CA ALA A 336 -24.52 -1.85 -2.04
C ALA A 336 -23.64 -1.49 -0.83
N GLY A 337 -23.28 -2.46 0.01
CA GLY A 337 -22.43 -2.29 1.18
C GLY A 337 -23.14 -1.79 2.44
N PHE A 338 -24.47 -1.63 2.45
CA PHE A 338 -25.24 -1.33 3.65
C PHE A 338 -25.60 -2.62 4.39
N SER A 339 -25.93 -2.55 5.71
CA SER A 339 -26.44 -3.72 6.41
C SER A 339 -27.69 -4.26 5.71
N ASP A 340 -27.76 -5.57 5.52
CA ASP A 340 -28.89 -6.22 4.85
C ASP A 340 -30.17 -6.15 5.73
N TYR A 341 -29.98 -6.24 7.05
CA TYR A 341 -31.06 -6.21 8.03
C TYR A 341 -30.86 -5.07 9.03
N PRO A 342 -31.68 -4.00 8.98
CA PRO A 342 -31.72 -3.01 10.04
C PRO A 342 -32.19 -3.63 11.35
N ILE A 343 -31.57 -3.27 12.49
CA ILE A 343 -32.01 -3.71 13.81
C ILE A 343 -32.66 -2.56 14.59
N VAL A 344 -33.59 -2.90 15.48
CA VAL A 344 -34.23 -1.91 16.36
C VAL A 344 -33.26 -1.53 17.48
N ALA A 345 -33.06 -0.24 17.70
CA ALA A 345 -32.27 0.26 18.82
C ALA A 345 -33.10 0.22 20.12
N ASP A 346 -32.44 0.08 21.27
CA ASP A 346 -33.09 0.31 22.55
C ASP A 346 -33.51 1.80 22.72
N ASP A 347 -34.45 2.06 23.59
CA ASP A 347 -35.03 3.39 23.76
C ASP A 347 -34.01 4.46 24.16
N ASP A 348 -33.06 4.10 25.00
CA ASP A 348 -32.00 5.00 25.48
C ASP A 348 -31.07 5.40 24.31
N LEU A 349 -30.61 4.42 23.56
CA LEU A 349 -29.78 4.63 22.39
C LEU A 349 -30.53 5.39 21.30
N ALA A 350 -31.82 5.07 21.10
CA ALA A 350 -32.67 5.73 20.10
C ALA A 350 -32.79 7.24 20.37
N GLN A 351 -33.01 7.65 21.61
CA GLN A 351 -33.07 9.06 21.98
C GLN A 351 -31.77 9.81 21.69
N GLU A 352 -30.65 9.22 22.04
CA GLU A 352 -29.33 9.83 21.82
C GLU A 352 -28.95 9.89 20.35
N LEU A 353 -29.23 8.85 19.58
CA LEU A 353 -29.01 8.85 18.13
C LEU A 353 -29.91 9.88 17.42
N LYS A 354 -31.18 9.98 17.80
CA LYS A 354 -32.06 11.01 17.27
C LYS A 354 -31.53 12.41 17.51
N ARG A 355 -30.95 12.66 18.70
CA ARG A 355 -30.37 13.96 19.04
C ARG A 355 -29.17 14.30 18.13
N VAL A 356 -28.40 13.29 17.68
CA VAL A 356 -27.20 13.50 16.87
C VAL A 356 -27.49 13.41 15.37
N LEU A 357 -28.27 12.43 14.93
CA LEU A 357 -28.52 12.15 13.51
C LEU A 357 -29.76 12.88 12.95
N GLY A 358 -30.67 13.36 13.82
CA GLY A 358 -31.96 13.92 13.41
C GLY A 358 -31.87 15.03 12.38
N ASP A 359 -30.87 15.90 12.50
CA ASP A 359 -30.65 17.05 11.62
C ASP A 359 -29.81 16.72 10.36
N PHE A 360 -29.29 15.48 10.23
CA PHE A 360 -28.46 15.11 9.07
C PHE A 360 -29.31 15.10 7.79
N LYS A 361 -28.76 15.69 6.73
CA LYS A 361 -29.36 15.69 5.40
C LYS A 361 -28.65 14.63 4.54
N ILE A 362 -29.22 13.43 4.50
CA ILE A 362 -28.65 12.32 3.74
C ILE A 362 -28.98 12.51 2.27
N VAL A 363 -27.94 12.70 1.44
CA VAL A 363 -28.11 13.06 0.02
C VAL A 363 -28.74 11.92 -0.78
N ASN A 364 -28.32 10.68 -0.56
CA ASN A 364 -28.79 9.52 -1.32
C ASN A 364 -29.92 8.74 -0.61
N ALA A 365 -30.73 9.41 0.22
CA ALA A 365 -31.77 8.76 1.03
C ALA A 365 -32.72 7.88 0.21
N GLU A 366 -33.17 8.35 -0.94
CA GLU A 366 -34.11 7.63 -1.82
C GLU A 366 -33.46 6.33 -2.36
N ASN A 367 -32.19 6.40 -2.80
CA ASN A 367 -31.45 5.26 -3.30
C ASN A 367 -31.21 4.22 -2.19
N ILE A 368 -30.88 4.68 -0.99
CA ILE A 368 -30.69 3.80 0.18
C ILE A 368 -32.02 3.11 0.53
N ASN A 369 -33.13 3.85 0.58
CA ASN A 369 -34.44 3.31 0.89
C ASN A 369 -34.92 2.28 -0.15
N ALA A 370 -34.55 2.46 -1.42
CA ALA A 370 -34.90 1.53 -2.52
C ALA A 370 -34.24 0.14 -2.36
N LEU A 371 -33.15 0.03 -1.59
CA LEU A 371 -32.51 -1.25 -1.29
C LEU A 371 -33.37 -2.17 -0.40
N TYR A 372 -34.32 -1.60 0.31
CA TYR A 372 -35.13 -2.32 1.29
C TYR A 372 -36.57 -2.53 0.82
N LYS A 373 -37.03 -3.79 0.86
CA LYS A 373 -38.37 -4.17 0.42
C LYS A 373 -39.46 -3.57 1.35
N GLY A 374 -40.59 -3.19 0.75
CA GLY A 374 -41.81 -2.80 1.50
C GLY A 374 -42.04 -1.30 1.64
N GLY A 375 -41.32 -0.44 0.91
CA GLY A 375 -41.54 1.00 0.87
C GLY A 375 -41.30 1.73 2.21
N LYS A 376 -40.49 1.14 3.08
CA LYS A 376 -40.11 1.73 4.38
C LYS A 376 -39.03 2.78 4.18
N ASP A 377 -39.20 3.94 4.77
CA ASP A 377 -38.15 4.95 4.85
C ASP A 377 -37.17 4.58 5.97
N VAL A 378 -36.21 3.72 5.61
CA VAL A 378 -35.19 3.22 6.54
C VAL A 378 -34.25 4.35 6.98
N VAL A 379 -33.96 5.29 6.09
CA VAL A 379 -33.10 6.44 6.41
C VAL A 379 -33.77 7.33 7.45
N ALA A 380 -35.10 7.57 7.34
CA ALA A 380 -35.82 8.29 8.38
C ALA A 380 -35.81 7.54 9.72
N GLN A 381 -35.94 6.21 9.72
CA GLN A 381 -35.84 5.41 10.94
C GLN A 381 -34.47 5.51 11.61
N VAL A 382 -33.38 5.51 10.82
CA VAL A 382 -32.02 5.74 11.32
C VAL A 382 -31.87 7.14 11.90
N LYS A 383 -32.36 8.17 11.23
CA LYS A 383 -32.34 9.56 11.73
C LYS A 383 -33.15 9.73 13.03
N LEU A 384 -34.25 9.02 13.17
CA LEU A 384 -35.04 8.98 14.41
C LEU A 384 -34.35 8.15 15.50
N GLY A 385 -33.22 7.48 15.20
CA GLY A 385 -32.52 6.62 16.11
C GLY A 385 -33.21 5.28 16.38
N SER A 386 -34.39 5.06 15.84
CA SER A 386 -35.20 3.85 16.11
C SER A 386 -34.61 2.57 15.51
N HIS A 387 -33.80 2.72 14.47
CA HIS A 387 -33.10 1.59 13.83
C HIS A 387 -31.62 1.91 13.62
N LEU A 388 -30.80 0.89 13.76
CA LEU A 388 -29.38 0.89 13.41
C LEU A 388 -29.22 0.24 12.04
N LEU A 389 -28.36 0.85 11.22
CA LEU A 389 -28.01 0.39 9.89
C LEU A 389 -26.60 0.84 9.57
N LEU A 390 -25.65 -0.08 9.32
CA LEU A 390 -24.30 0.32 8.95
C LEU A 390 -24.28 0.89 7.52
N PRO A 391 -23.77 2.10 7.33
CA PRO A 391 -23.62 2.67 6.00
C PRO A 391 -22.43 2.07 5.25
N ASN A 392 -22.45 2.15 3.93
CA ASN A 392 -21.49 1.53 3.03
C ASN A 392 -20.07 2.12 3.06
N ASN A 393 -19.90 3.25 3.71
CA ASN A 393 -18.61 3.90 3.93
C ASN A 393 -18.00 3.60 5.32
N LEU A 394 -18.62 2.72 6.12
CA LEU A 394 -18.07 2.29 7.41
C LEU A 394 -17.33 0.96 7.24
N TYR A 395 -16.01 1.03 7.34
CA TYR A 395 -15.09 -0.10 7.33
C TYR A 395 -14.79 -0.54 8.75
N ILE A 396 -14.89 -1.84 9.02
CA ILE A 396 -14.58 -2.42 10.32
C ILE A 396 -13.43 -3.40 10.12
N TRP A 397 -12.24 -3.00 10.54
CA TRP A 397 -11.04 -3.81 10.39
C TRP A 397 -10.48 -4.24 11.72
N ALA A 398 -9.99 -5.46 11.77
CA ALA A 398 -9.48 -6.01 13.02
C ALA A 398 -8.11 -6.66 12.84
N THR A 399 -7.34 -6.72 13.94
CA THR A 399 -6.15 -7.57 14.05
C THR A 399 -6.45 -8.77 14.91
N MET A 400 -5.82 -9.90 14.57
CA MET A 400 -5.89 -11.13 15.33
C MET A 400 -4.52 -11.78 15.40
N ASN A 401 -4.05 -12.07 16.61
CA ASN A 401 -2.94 -12.98 16.83
C ASN A 401 -3.49 -14.41 16.92
N THR A 402 -2.85 -15.32 16.21
CA THR A 402 -3.27 -16.74 16.21
C THR A 402 -2.63 -17.54 17.34
N SER A 403 -1.54 -17.03 17.94
CA SER A 403 -0.66 -17.72 18.86
C SER A 403 -1.08 -17.76 20.32
N ASP A 404 -2.04 -16.96 20.74
CA ASP A 404 -2.38 -16.84 22.16
C ASP A 404 -3.34 -17.95 22.62
N GLN A 405 -2.93 -18.76 23.58
CA GLN A 405 -3.71 -19.87 24.12
C GLN A 405 -4.89 -19.42 25.00
N SER A 406 -4.91 -18.18 25.48
CA SER A 406 -5.95 -17.61 26.35
C SER A 406 -7.07 -16.90 25.61
N LEU A 407 -7.28 -17.21 24.32
CA LEU A 407 -8.19 -16.48 23.45
C LEU A 407 -9.61 -17.05 23.47
N PHE A 408 -10.58 -16.17 23.26
CA PHE A 408 -11.96 -16.59 23.01
C PHE A 408 -12.07 -17.14 21.59
N PRO A 409 -12.64 -18.36 21.42
CA PRO A 409 -12.87 -18.89 20.09
C PRO A 409 -13.89 -18.04 19.35
N ILE A 410 -13.54 -17.63 18.15
CA ILE A 410 -14.46 -16.94 17.24
C ILE A 410 -15.31 -18.00 16.56
N ASP A 411 -16.64 -17.93 16.72
CA ASP A 411 -17.57 -18.88 16.14
C ASP A 411 -17.66 -18.77 14.61
N SER A 412 -18.23 -19.78 13.96
CA SER A 412 -18.34 -19.86 12.50
C SER A 412 -19.28 -18.80 11.92
N ALA A 413 -20.34 -18.42 12.67
CA ALA A 413 -21.29 -17.41 12.21
C ALA A 413 -20.63 -16.01 12.20
N PHE A 414 -19.75 -15.74 13.17
CA PHE A 414 -18.95 -14.52 13.18
C PHE A 414 -17.92 -14.52 12.04
N LYS A 415 -17.19 -15.65 11.88
CA LYS A 415 -16.13 -15.79 10.86
C LYS A 415 -16.63 -15.53 9.43
N ARG A 416 -17.81 -15.99 9.06
CA ARG A 416 -18.35 -15.85 7.70
C ARG A 416 -18.66 -14.41 7.27
N ARG A 417 -18.72 -13.47 8.22
CA ARG A 417 -19.00 -12.06 7.96
C ARG A 417 -17.75 -11.22 7.73
N TRP A 418 -16.58 -11.86 7.79
CA TRP A 418 -15.30 -11.20 7.69
C TRP A 418 -14.47 -11.81 6.59
N ASP A 419 -13.77 -10.98 5.84
CA ASP A 419 -12.70 -11.42 4.97
C ASP A 419 -11.39 -11.53 5.74
N TRP A 420 -10.63 -12.56 5.45
CA TRP A 420 -9.44 -12.92 6.18
C TRP A 420 -8.21 -12.56 5.35
N LYS A 421 -7.38 -11.66 5.86
CA LYS A 421 -6.12 -11.25 5.24
C LYS A 421 -4.96 -11.80 6.03
N TYR A 422 -4.36 -12.86 5.52
CA TYR A 422 -3.19 -13.46 6.15
C TYR A 422 -1.94 -12.65 5.86
N ILE A 423 -1.25 -12.19 6.90
CA ILE A 423 -0.01 -11.43 6.80
C ILE A 423 1.17 -12.40 6.99
N LYS A 424 1.76 -12.77 5.86
CA LYS A 424 2.92 -13.68 5.85
C LYS A 424 4.13 -13.06 6.53
N ILE A 425 4.89 -13.93 7.21
CA ILE A 425 6.23 -13.60 7.68
C ILE A 425 7.11 -13.37 6.44
N LYS A 426 7.74 -12.21 6.35
CA LYS A 426 8.65 -11.85 5.25
C LYS A 426 9.70 -10.88 5.73
N ASP A 427 10.83 -10.86 5.01
CA ASP A 427 11.84 -9.85 5.20
C ASP A 427 11.28 -8.45 4.88
N ALA A 428 11.33 -7.55 5.87
CA ALA A 428 10.95 -6.16 5.67
C ALA A 428 12.06 -5.31 5.04
N LYS A 429 13.22 -5.91 4.74
CA LYS A 429 14.39 -5.26 4.10
C LYS A 429 14.86 -4.01 4.84
N LYS A 430 14.77 -4.02 6.18
CA LYS A 430 15.23 -2.92 7.04
C LYS A 430 16.69 -3.07 7.48
N GLY A 431 17.32 -4.22 7.18
CA GLY A 431 18.71 -4.49 7.56
C GLY A 431 18.94 -4.54 9.08
N TYR A 432 17.95 -4.98 9.86
CA TYR A 432 18.12 -5.08 11.32
C TYR A 432 19.19 -6.10 11.67
N ARG A 433 19.97 -5.81 12.72
CA ARG A 433 21.07 -6.65 13.19
C ARG A 433 21.03 -6.84 14.69
N ILE A 434 21.26 -8.06 15.16
CA ILE A 434 21.54 -8.35 16.57
C ILE A 434 22.97 -7.92 16.82
N THR A 435 23.22 -7.09 17.85
CA THR A 435 24.54 -6.51 18.11
C THR A 435 25.01 -6.84 19.51
N PHE A 436 26.29 -7.22 19.63
CA PHE A 436 26.96 -7.56 20.87
C PHE A 436 28.07 -6.55 21.19
N SER A 437 28.49 -6.49 22.46
CA SER A 437 29.51 -5.57 22.96
C SER A 437 30.91 -5.84 22.39
N ASN A 438 31.17 -7.09 21.97
CA ASN A 438 32.44 -7.51 21.32
C ASN A 438 32.54 -7.03 19.85
N GLY A 439 31.51 -6.33 19.33
CA GLY A 439 31.47 -5.83 17.96
C GLY A 439 30.90 -6.80 16.93
N HIS A 440 30.56 -8.02 17.33
CA HIS A 440 29.90 -8.97 16.43
C HIS A 440 28.47 -8.56 16.18
N GLN A 441 28.03 -8.76 14.91
CA GLN A 441 26.69 -8.46 14.46
C GLN A 441 26.14 -9.65 13.68
N TYR A 442 24.85 -9.95 13.89
CA TYR A 442 24.16 -11.03 13.18
C TYR A 442 22.93 -10.46 12.45
N ASP A 443 22.66 -10.97 11.28
CA ASP A 443 21.52 -10.56 10.50
C ASP A 443 20.21 -11.03 11.16
N TRP A 444 19.32 -10.07 11.45
CA TRP A 444 18.06 -10.36 12.13
C TRP A 444 17.12 -11.24 11.30
N TRP A 445 17.07 -11.04 9.97
CA TRP A 445 16.21 -11.87 9.14
C TRP A 445 16.73 -13.31 9.01
N GLN A 446 18.01 -13.50 8.95
CA GLN A 446 18.61 -14.85 8.98
C GLN A 446 18.25 -15.55 10.28
N PHE A 447 18.34 -14.85 11.42
CA PHE A 447 17.90 -15.40 12.71
C PHE A 447 16.41 -15.78 12.70
N VAL A 448 15.51 -14.86 12.32
CA VAL A 448 14.08 -15.13 12.24
C VAL A 448 13.77 -16.31 11.33
N SER A 449 14.46 -16.40 10.20
CA SER A 449 14.28 -17.52 9.25
C SER A 449 14.74 -18.84 9.82
N ALA A 450 15.91 -18.89 10.51
CA ALA A 450 16.44 -20.09 11.10
C ALA A 450 15.54 -20.60 12.23
N ILE A 451 15.21 -19.74 13.20
CA ILE A 451 14.38 -20.17 14.34
C ILE A 451 12.96 -20.57 13.90
N ASN A 452 12.38 -19.90 12.90
CA ASN A 452 11.08 -20.29 12.37
C ASN A 452 11.11 -21.64 11.64
N ALA A 453 12.24 -22.00 11.01
CA ALA A 453 12.43 -23.32 10.43
C ALA A 453 12.47 -24.41 11.52
N GLU A 454 13.14 -24.15 12.64
CA GLU A 454 13.15 -25.06 13.79
C GLU A 454 11.75 -25.22 14.41
N ILE A 455 10.98 -24.15 14.54
CA ILE A 455 9.59 -24.19 15.00
C ILE A 455 8.71 -25.01 14.06
N GLU A 456 8.96 -24.99 12.75
CA GLU A 456 8.20 -25.74 11.76
C GLU A 456 8.56 -27.22 11.69
N CYS A 457 9.85 -27.54 11.80
CA CYS A 457 10.38 -28.90 11.69
C CYS A 457 10.21 -29.73 12.97
N GLY A 458 10.06 -29.10 14.14
CA GLY A 458 9.90 -29.78 15.41
C GLY A 458 8.50 -30.39 15.63
N GLU A 459 8.31 -31.04 16.76
CA GLU A 459 7.00 -31.56 17.19
C GLU A 459 5.93 -30.47 17.37
N ILE A 460 6.36 -29.20 17.31
CA ILE A 460 5.52 -28.03 17.58
C ILE A 460 4.53 -27.79 16.46
N GLN A 461 4.92 -27.88 15.19
CA GLN A 461 4.11 -27.64 13.97
C GLN A 461 3.06 -26.51 14.08
N GLN A 462 3.36 -25.47 14.86
CA GLN A 462 2.43 -24.38 15.15
C GLN A 462 2.88 -23.12 14.40
N GLU A 463 2.31 -22.87 13.22
CA GLU A 463 2.57 -21.66 12.44
C GLU A 463 2.37 -20.35 13.22
N ASP A 464 1.50 -20.39 14.20
CA ASP A 464 1.11 -19.29 15.03
C ASP A 464 2.20 -18.88 16.03
N LYS A 465 3.10 -19.77 16.43
CA LYS A 465 4.22 -19.49 17.33
C LYS A 465 5.47 -18.92 16.63
N LYS A 466 5.46 -18.84 15.32
CA LYS A 466 6.56 -18.25 14.53
C LYS A 466 6.75 -16.76 14.83
N LEU A 467 7.96 -16.26 14.66
CA LEU A 467 8.30 -14.86 14.85
C LEU A 467 8.20 -14.08 13.53
N GLY A 468 7.55 -12.93 13.57
CA GLY A 468 7.58 -11.96 12.47
C GLY A 468 8.79 -11.04 12.54
N TYR A 469 9.10 -10.36 11.44
CA TYR A 469 10.25 -9.47 11.33
C TYR A 469 10.28 -8.37 12.40
N PHE A 470 9.13 -7.84 12.79
CA PHE A 470 8.99 -6.75 13.76
C PHE A 470 8.73 -7.26 15.20
N PHE A 471 9.06 -8.50 15.49
CA PHE A 471 8.89 -9.08 16.81
C PHE A 471 9.75 -8.36 17.86
N ALA A 472 11.00 -8.08 17.53
CA ALA A 472 11.88 -7.23 18.33
C ALA A 472 11.98 -5.83 17.73
N LYS A 473 11.94 -4.82 18.58
CA LYS A 473 12.09 -3.42 18.18
C LYS A 473 13.57 -3.08 18.06
N ALA A 474 14.01 -2.76 16.86
CA ALA A 474 15.35 -2.23 16.63
C ALA A 474 15.41 -0.73 16.93
N CYS A 475 16.52 -0.29 17.50
CA CYS A 475 16.89 1.12 17.63
C CYS A 475 18.04 1.39 16.66
N ASP A 476 17.86 2.34 15.73
CA ASP A 476 18.83 2.63 14.66
C ASP A 476 19.29 1.38 13.89
N GLY A 477 18.34 0.49 13.60
CA GLY A 477 18.61 -0.77 12.89
C GLY A 477 19.28 -1.86 13.76
N LYS A 478 19.54 -1.61 15.03
CA LYS A 478 20.24 -2.52 15.95
C LYS A 478 19.30 -3.08 17.00
N ILE A 479 19.39 -4.36 17.26
CA ILE A 479 18.73 -5.08 18.36
C ILE A 479 19.84 -5.43 19.36
N SER A 480 19.82 -4.80 20.51
CA SER A 480 20.81 -5.07 21.56
C SER A 480 20.62 -6.46 22.16
N ALA A 481 21.67 -7.03 22.74
CA ALA A 481 21.61 -8.30 23.46
C ALA A 481 20.52 -8.29 24.54
N GLU A 482 20.35 -7.19 25.26
CA GLU A 482 19.30 -7.01 26.26
C GLU A 482 17.88 -7.10 25.65
N THR A 483 17.64 -6.41 24.54
CA THR A 483 16.36 -6.50 23.82
C THR A 483 16.13 -7.91 23.29
N PHE A 484 17.18 -8.56 22.80
CA PHE A 484 17.10 -9.92 22.29
C PHE A 484 16.74 -10.92 23.40
N VAL A 485 17.39 -10.88 24.55
CA VAL A 485 17.04 -11.75 25.70
C VAL A 485 15.65 -11.47 26.20
N SER A 486 15.33 -10.20 26.48
CA SER A 486 14.07 -9.84 27.14
C SER A 486 12.82 -10.03 26.28
N LYS A 487 12.98 -10.02 24.95
CA LYS A 487 11.85 -10.17 24.02
C LYS A 487 11.87 -11.52 23.31
N VAL A 488 13.00 -11.89 22.72
CA VAL A 488 13.08 -13.05 21.82
C VAL A 488 13.32 -14.33 22.62
N LEU A 489 14.41 -14.41 23.39
CA LEU A 489 14.68 -15.62 24.17
C LEU A 489 13.60 -15.86 25.21
N PHE A 490 13.11 -14.81 25.87
CA PHE A 490 12.02 -14.96 26.81
C PHE A 490 10.78 -15.59 26.17
N TYR A 491 10.39 -15.13 24.98
CA TYR A 491 9.27 -15.69 24.22
C TYR A 491 9.54 -17.15 23.82
N LEU A 492 10.72 -17.43 23.28
CA LEU A 492 11.08 -18.79 22.86
C LEU A 492 10.98 -19.79 24.02
N TYR A 493 11.52 -19.44 25.19
CA TYR A 493 11.51 -20.33 26.35
C TYR A 493 10.14 -20.47 27.03
N ASN A 494 9.37 -19.39 27.11
CA ASN A 494 8.12 -19.38 27.89
C ASN A 494 6.86 -19.69 27.08
N ASP A 495 6.89 -19.40 25.78
CA ASP A 495 5.69 -19.55 24.95
C ASP A 495 5.87 -20.59 23.83
N VAL A 496 7.05 -20.67 23.20
CA VAL A 496 7.28 -21.56 22.05
C VAL A 496 7.69 -22.96 22.52
N PHE A 497 8.78 -23.06 23.29
CA PHE A 497 9.40 -24.32 23.70
C PHE A 497 9.09 -24.74 25.15
N LYS A 498 8.14 -24.10 25.81
CA LYS A 498 7.79 -24.32 27.21
C LYS A 498 7.47 -25.79 27.54
N ASP A 499 6.71 -26.43 26.67
CA ASP A 499 6.18 -27.79 26.88
C ASP A 499 7.07 -28.86 26.23
N PHE A 500 8.22 -28.48 25.68
CA PHE A 500 9.14 -29.37 24.99
C PHE A 500 10.42 -29.56 25.80
N CYS A 501 11.00 -30.75 25.67
CA CYS A 501 12.36 -30.96 26.17
C CYS A 501 13.32 -30.10 25.34
N LEU A 502 14.10 -29.24 25.99
CA LEU A 502 15.10 -28.38 25.32
C LEU A 502 16.32 -29.21 24.88
N GLU A 503 16.06 -30.27 24.11
CA GLU A 503 17.10 -31.21 23.63
C GLU A 503 17.72 -30.77 22.31
N GLU A 504 17.14 -29.77 21.64
CA GLU A 504 17.63 -29.25 20.37
C GLU A 504 19.06 -28.68 20.51
N ALA A 505 19.86 -28.87 19.47
CA ALA A 505 21.28 -28.52 19.47
C ALA A 505 21.54 -27.05 19.80
N PHE A 506 20.64 -26.16 19.37
CA PHE A 506 20.79 -24.71 19.62
C PHE A 506 20.53 -24.27 21.07
N PHE A 507 19.96 -25.17 21.91
CA PHE A 507 19.86 -24.96 23.36
C PHE A 507 21.02 -25.58 24.15
N LYS A 508 22.04 -26.13 23.51
CA LYS A 508 23.19 -26.72 24.20
C LYS A 508 24.34 -25.72 24.30
N ASP A 509 25.03 -25.75 25.41
CA ASP A 509 26.29 -25.02 25.61
C ASP A 509 27.49 -25.76 25.01
N GLU A 510 28.69 -25.20 25.14
CA GLU A 510 29.94 -25.79 24.64
C GLU A 510 30.24 -27.17 25.22
N ASN A 511 29.69 -27.50 26.40
CA ASN A 511 29.86 -28.78 27.08
C ASN A 511 28.74 -29.77 26.72
N GLY A 512 27.77 -29.38 25.88
CA GLY A 512 26.58 -30.15 25.54
C GLY A 512 25.49 -30.14 26.62
N GLU A 513 25.61 -29.28 27.66
CA GLU A 513 24.60 -29.10 28.66
C GLU A 513 23.48 -28.16 28.19
N THR A 514 22.26 -28.42 28.62
CA THR A 514 21.10 -27.61 28.20
C THR A 514 21.12 -26.25 28.87
N MET A 515 21.14 -25.18 28.06
CA MET A 515 21.00 -23.82 28.50
C MET A 515 19.55 -23.53 28.89
N THR A 516 19.31 -23.16 30.14
CA THR A 516 18.03 -22.66 30.63
C THR A 516 17.96 -21.15 30.41
N PHE A 517 16.77 -20.56 30.50
CA PHE A 517 16.65 -19.09 30.39
C PHE A 517 17.53 -18.34 31.43
N ALA A 518 17.67 -18.88 32.64
CA ALA A 518 18.54 -18.33 33.68
C ALA A 518 20.04 -18.35 33.29
N SER A 519 20.45 -19.27 32.41
CA SER A 519 21.84 -19.39 31.97
C SER A 519 22.34 -18.17 31.15
N TYR A 520 21.42 -17.36 30.60
CA TYR A 520 21.77 -16.12 29.92
C TYR A 520 22.09 -14.95 30.83
N PHE A 521 22.12 -15.18 32.13
CA PHE A 521 22.50 -14.18 33.14
C PHE A 521 23.65 -14.72 33.98
N ASP A 522 24.50 -13.83 34.47
CA ASP A 522 25.57 -14.14 35.40
C ASP A 522 25.04 -14.21 36.86
N GLU A 523 25.94 -14.47 37.82
CA GLU A 523 25.61 -14.56 39.24
C GLU A 523 25.09 -13.23 39.83
N VAL A 524 25.36 -12.09 39.18
CA VAL A 524 24.94 -10.77 39.64
C VAL A 524 23.61 -10.38 38.96
N GLY A 525 23.17 -11.14 37.94
CA GLY A 525 21.96 -10.88 37.16
C GLY A 525 22.19 -10.03 35.90
N GLU A 526 23.44 -9.78 35.52
CA GLU A 526 23.78 -9.12 34.27
C GLU A 526 23.74 -10.12 33.14
N ILE A 527 23.55 -9.61 31.91
CA ILE A 527 23.41 -10.44 30.70
C ILE A 527 24.75 -11.05 30.31
N ASN A 528 24.78 -12.35 30.08
CA ASN A 528 25.91 -13.09 29.55
C ASN A 528 25.85 -13.12 28.02
N GLU A 529 26.46 -12.13 27.36
CA GLU A 529 26.46 -12.01 25.93
C GLU A 529 27.11 -13.18 25.20
N GLU A 530 28.14 -13.82 25.77
CA GLU A 530 28.81 -14.97 25.16
C GLU A 530 27.85 -16.15 24.99
N ARG A 531 27.03 -16.44 25.97
CA ARG A 531 26.02 -17.51 25.90
C ARG A 531 24.89 -17.18 24.91
N ILE A 532 24.50 -15.91 24.81
CA ILE A 532 23.51 -15.46 23.84
C ILE A 532 24.08 -15.62 22.42
N GLU A 533 25.31 -15.23 22.23
CA GLU A 533 26.02 -15.36 20.95
C GLU A 533 26.17 -16.83 20.56
N HIS A 534 26.48 -17.70 21.53
CA HIS A 534 26.55 -19.15 21.33
C HIS A 534 25.20 -19.72 20.86
N PHE A 535 24.09 -19.31 21.46
CA PHE A 535 22.76 -19.69 21.00
C PHE A 535 22.51 -19.28 19.53
N VAL A 536 22.90 -18.06 19.16
CA VAL A 536 22.73 -17.55 17.79
C VAL A 536 23.59 -18.30 16.79
N THR A 537 24.84 -18.62 17.16
CA THR A 537 25.76 -19.40 16.34
C THR A 537 25.36 -20.86 16.18
N ASN A 538 24.77 -21.46 17.21
CA ASN A 538 24.24 -22.83 17.15
C ASN A 538 23.08 -22.97 16.15
N LEU A 539 22.36 -21.88 15.86
CA LEU A 539 21.37 -21.82 14.77
C LEU A 539 22.01 -21.67 13.37
N GLY A 540 23.34 -21.74 13.29
CA GLY A 540 24.09 -21.67 12.01
C GLY A 540 24.32 -20.25 11.50
N LEU A 541 24.12 -19.21 12.30
CA LEU A 541 24.40 -17.85 11.88
C LEU A 541 25.90 -17.54 12.03
N ILE A 542 26.43 -16.78 11.07
CA ILE A 542 27.82 -16.35 11.03
C ILE A 542 27.90 -14.88 11.43
N PRO A 543 28.79 -14.52 12.39
CA PRO A 543 28.95 -13.12 12.78
C PRO A 543 29.57 -12.30 11.64
N LYS A 544 29.10 -11.08 11.46
CA LYS A 544 29.80 -10.06 10.68
C LYS A 544 30.52 -9.15 11.65
N THR A 545 31.82 -8.94 11.42
CA THR A 545 32.59 -7.94 12.20
C THR A 545 32.24 -6.54 11.69
N SER A 546 32.35 -5.54 12.56
CA SER A 546 32.02 -4.14 12.27
C SER A 546 32.82 -3.51 11.11
N GLU A 547 33.77 -4.25 10.55
CA GLU A 547 34.55 -3.85 9.36
C GLU A 547 33.96 -4.38 8.05
N GLU A 548 32.97 -5.31 8.09
CA GLU A 548 32.25 -5.79 6.92
C GLU A 548 30.84 -5.17 6.87
N SER A 549 30.75 -3.92 6.43
CA SER A 549 29.47 -3.29 6.14
C SER A 549 28.80 -3.95 4.92
N ASP A 550 27.52 -4.33 5.02
CA ASP A 550 26.70 -4.86 3.91
C ASP A 550 26.48 -3.85 2.77
N ASP A 551 27.04 -2.64 2.86
CA ASP A 551 27.00 -1.59 1.85
C ASP A 551 28.08 -1.73 0.75
N ALA A 552 28.62 -2.96 0.56
CA ALA A 552 29.63 -3.24 -0.45
C ALA A 552 29.16 -3.09 -1.93
N ASN A 553 28.06 -2.39 -2.22
CA ASN A 553 27.63 -2.19 -3.61
C ASN A 553 27.25 -0.75 -4.02
N GLU A 554 27.25 0.23 -3.11
CA GLU A 554 27.01 1.63 -3.51
C GLU A 554 28.08 2.61 -3.01
N GLU A 555 28.81 2.32 -1.93
CA GLU A 555 29.86 3.21 -1.39
C GLU A 555 31.28 2.92 -1.90
N ASP A 556 31.55 1.71 -2.38
CA ASP A 556 32.88 1.32 -2.90
C ASP A 556 33.26 1.98 -4.26
N ASP A 557 32.28 2.62 -4.93
CA ASP A 557 32.50 3.35 -6.17
C ASP A 557 32.74 4.86 -5.96
N MET A 558 33.05 5.28 -4.74
CA MET A 558 33.32 6.69 -4.43
C MET A 558 34.83 6.98 -4.38
N SER A 559 35.23 8.07 -5.01
CA SER A 559 36.59 8.60 -4.87
C SER A 559 36.80 9.19 -3.46
N PRO A 560 38.05 9.39 -2.99
CA PRO A 560 38.34 10.05 -1.72
C PRO A 560 37.68 11.43 -1.54
N ASN A 561 37.22 12.02 -2.64
CA ASN A 561 36.54 13.33 -2.68
C ASN A 561 35.01 13.21 -2.75
N GLY A 562 34.41 12.03 -2.52
CA GLY A 562 32.96 11.82 -2.48
C GLY A 562 32.25 11.79 -3.85
N LYS A 563 32.99 11.60 -4.96
CA LYS A 563 32.41 11.45 -6.31
C LYS A 563 32.46 9.98 -6.75
N ARG A 564 31.45 9.54 -7.51
CA ARG A 564 31.41 8.18 -8.06
C ARG A 564 32.54 7.95 -9.07
N LEU A 565 33.27 6.84 -8.90
CA LEU A 565 34.30 6.42 -9.85
C LEU A 565 33.66 6.06 -11.18
N LYS A 566 34.33 6.44 -12.27
CA LYS A 566 33.88 6.18 -13.63
C LYS A 566 34.93 5.35 -14.38
N TYR A 567 34.45 4.54 -15.32
CA TYR A 567 35.26 3.63 -16.09
C TYR A 567 35.01 3.78 -17.58
N SER A 568 36.05 3.55 -18.40
CA SER A 568 35.93 3.51 -19.86
C SER A 568 36.21 2.11 -20.39
N VAL A 569 35.64 1.81 -21.54
CA VAL A 569 35.88 0.57 -22.29
C VAL A 569 36.47 0.95 -23.63
N ASN A 570 37.70 0.47 -23.91
CA ASN A 570 38.48 0.86 -25.10
C ASN A 570 38.58 2.40 -25.29
N GLY A 571 38.78 3.10 -24.20
CA GLY A 571 38.83 4.57 -24.18
C GLY A 571 37.52 5.30 -24.45
N ASN A 572 36.40 4.60 -24.52
CA ASN A 572 35.08 5.19 -24.81
C ASN A 572 34.13 5.08 -23.62
N GLY A 573 33.28 6.07 -23.47
CA GLY A 573 32.22 6.14 -22.46
C GLY A 573 32.70 6.57 -21.08
N SER A 574 31.74 6.74 -20.17
CA SER A 574 31.95 7.12 -18.77
C SER A 574 30.86 6.43 -17.94
N TYR A 575 31.13 5.21 -17.50
CA TYR A 575 30.16 4.30 -16.92
C TYR A 575 30.45 4.00 -15.45
N GLY A 576 29.46 3.61 -14.66
CA GLY A 576 29.66 2.89 -13.41
C GLY A 576 30.25 1.50 -13.68
N ILE A 577 30.89 0.87 -12.68
CA ILE A 577 31.65 -0.39 -12.88
C ILE A 577 30.79 -1.52 -13.49
N GLY A 578 29.53 -1.68 -13.05
CA GLY A 578 28.60 -2.69 -13.58
C GLY A 578 28.17 -2.40 -15.02
N GLU A 579 27.86 -1.16 -15.33
CA GLU A 579 27.50 -0.70 -16.68
C GLU A 579 28.69 -0.83 -17.64
N ALA A 580 29.90 -0.48 -17.18
CA ALA A 580 31.12 -0.64 -17.97
C ALA A 580 31.40 -2.12 -18.30
N PHE A 581 31.17 -3.03 -17.36
CA PHE A 581 31.25 -4.45 -17.62
C PHE A 581 30.21 -4.96 -18.62
N LEU A 582 28.98 -4.43 -18.54
CA LEU A 582 27.92 -4.72 -19.50
C LEU A 582 28.30 -4.25 -20.93
N GLU A 583 28.78 -3.02 -21.07
CA GLU A 583 29.18 -2.45 -22.36
C GLU A 583 30.40 -3.21 -22.94
N MET A 584 31.35 -3.58 -22.09
CA MET A 584 32.48 -4.45 -22.48
C MET A 584 31.95 -5.80 -22.97
N SER A 585 31.02 -6.42 -22.26
CA SER A 585 30.42 -7.71 -22.66
C SER A 585 29.70 -7.62 -23.99
N LYS A 586 28.98 -6.49 -24.27
CA LYS A 586 28.38 -6.21 -25.57
C LYS A 586 29.43 -6.11 -26.68
N ALA A 587 30.54 -5.45 -26.41
CA ALA A 587 31.61 -5.30 -27.37
C ALA A 587 32.32 -6.66 -27.69
N ILE A 588 32.54 -7.47 -26.67
CA ILE A 588 33.11 -8.82 -26.81
C ILE A 588 32.17 -9.73 -27.62
N ALA A 589 30.88 -9.73 -27.28
CA ALA A 589 29.88 -10.56 -27.97
C ALA A 589 29.76 -10.26 -29.47
N ARG A 590 30.04 -9.04 -29.89
CA ARG A 590 30.05 -8.61 -31.31
C ARG A 590 31.30 -9.00 -32.09
N GLN A 591 32.34 -9.53 -31.43
CA GLN A 591 33.55 -9.97 -32.13
C GLN A 591 33.24 -11.15 -33.08
N PRO A 592 33.86 -11.24 -34.25
CA PRO A 592 33.66 -12.34 -35.19
C PRO A 592 33.92 -13.70 -34.55
N ASN A 593 33.00 -14.66 -34.73
CA ASN A 593 33.10 -16.03 -34.18
C ASN A 593 33.11 -16.12 -32.64
N MET A 594 32.64 -15.07 -31.93
CA MET A 594 32.46 -15.13 -30.49
C MET A 594 31.22 -15.94 -30.14
N THR A 595 31.41 -16.97 -29.29
CA THR A 595 30.32 -17.82 -28.79
C THR A 595 30.11 -17.60 -27.30
N LEU A 596 28.89 -17.83 -26.84
CA LEU A 596 28.55 -17.70 -25.41
C LEU A 596 29.41 -18.64 -24.56
N GLN A 597 29.68 -19.87 -25.04
CA GLN A 597 30.51 -20.83 -24.29
C GLN A 597 31.94 -20.31 -24.03
N LYS A 598 32.55 -19.61 -25.00
CA LYS A 598 33.88 -19.00 -24.79
C LYS A 598 33.83 -17.90 -23.72
N MET A 599 32.78 -17.09 -23.68
CA MET A 599 32.61 -16.06 -22.68
C MET A 599 32.38 -16.68 -21.29
N VAL A 600 31.53 -17.70 -21.20
CA VAL A 600 31.25 -18.42 -19.95
C VAL A 600 32.52 -19.10 -19.40
N ASP A 601 33.30 -19.78 -20.24
CA ASP A 601 34.53 -20.46 -19.82
C ASP A 601 35.58 -19.48 -19.29
N ALA A 602 35.79 -18.35 -19.99
CA ALA A 602 36.68 -17.29 -19.54
C ALA A 602 36.17 -16.64 -18.24
N GLY A 603 34.86 -16.37 -18.14
CA GLY A 603 34.24 -15.82 -16.94
C GLY A 603 34.39 -16.74 -15.72
N LYS A 604 34.17 -18.04 -15.89
CA LYS A 604 34.38 -19.06 -14.83
C LYS A 604 35.84 -19.17 -14.41
N ALA A 605 36.74 -19.16 -15.37
CA ALA A 605 38.17 -19.27 -15.08
C ALA A 605 38.71 -18.11 -14.23
N ILE A 606 38.22 -16.88 -14.50
CA ILE A 606 38.72 -15.67 -13.86
C ILE A 606 37.92 -15.32 -12.59
N CYS A 607 36.59 -15.42 -12.65
CA CYS A 607 35.71 -14.99 -11.58
C CYS A 607 35.23 -16.12 -10.67
N GLY A 608 35.36 -17.38 -11.07
CA GLY A 608 34.93 -18.56 -10.30
C GLY A 608 33.41 -18.71 -10.13
N LYS A 609 32.62 -17.96 -10.91
CA LYS A 609 31.15 -17.92 -10.84
C LYS A 609 30.53 -17.75 -12.22
N ASP A 610 29.27 -18.12 -12.34
CA ASP A 610 28.48 -17.84 -13.54
C ASP A 610 28.17 -16.36 -13.63
N ILE A 611 28.79 -15.67 -14.56
CA ILE A 611 28.61 -14.23 -14.84
C ILE A 611 27.86 -13.97 -16.15
N PHE A 612 27.68 -14.98 -16.97
CA PHE A 612 26.89 -14.99 -18.19
C PHE A 612 25.90 -16.15 -18.16
N LEU A 613 24.67 -15.88 -18.45
CA LEU A 613 23.62 -16.90 -18.43
C LEU A 613 22.77 -16.79 -19.70
N PRO A 614 22.52 -17.90 -20.44
CA PRO A 614 21.53 -17.87 -21.53
C PRO A 614 20.17 -17.42 -21.05
N VAL A 615 19.48 -16.58 -21.82
CA VAL A 615 18.13 -16.13 -21.47
C VAL A 615 17.17 -17.31 -21.33
N ALA A 616 17.33 -18.35 -22.15
CA ALA A 616 16.55 -19.58 -22.09
C ALA A 616 16.68 -20.33 -20.73
N SER A 617 17.82 -20.20 -20.05
CA SER A 617 18.08 -20.85 -18.76
C SER A 617 17.79 -19.96 -17.55
N LEU A 618 17.37 -18.73 -17.75
CA LEU A 618 17.19 -17.76 -16.66
C LEU A 618 16.10 -18.19 -15.67
N SER A 619 15.00 -18.74 -16.16
CA SER A 619 13.89 -19.22 -15.32
C SER A 619 14.28 -20.45 -14.49
N GLU A 620 15.05 -21.39 -15.05
CA GLU A 620 15.56 -22.56 -14.33
C GLU A 620 16.56 -22.11 -13.28
N TRP A 621 17.49 -21.25 -13.64
CA TRP A 621 18.47 -20.70 -12.71
C TRP A 621 17.80 -20.00 -11.52
N LYS A 622 16.73 -19.21 -11.74
CA LYS A 622 15.95 -18.55 -10.68
C LYS A 622 15.24 -19.56 -9.77
N GLN A 623 14.81 -20.71 -10.31
CA GLN A 623 14.19 -21.78 -9.51
C GLN A 623 15.23 -22.50 -8.65
N GLU A 624 16.42 -22.77 -9.18
CA GLU A 624 17.50 -23.40 -8.44
C GLU A 624 18.07 -22.50 -7.32
N HIS A 625 17.97 -21.17 -7.50
CA HIS A 625 18.50 -20.18 -6.57
C HIS A 625 17.37 -19.46 -5.78
N VAL A 626 16.34 -20.19 -5.40
CA VAL A 626 15.18 -19.64 -4.64
C VAL A 626 15.62 -18.94 -3.35
N ASN A 627 16.68 -19.41 -2.72
CA ASN A 627 17.21 -18.85 -1.49
C ASN A 627 18.16 -17.65 -1.69
N ASP A 628 18.52 -17.29 -2.94
CA ASP A 628 19.30 -16.09 -3.21
C ASP A 628 18.39 -14.86 -3.21
N SER A 629 18.49 -14.05 -2.16
CA SER A 629 17.69 -12.82 -2.00
C SER A 629 17.91 -11.78 -3.12
N LYS A 630 19.00 -11.92 -3.88
CA LYS A 630 19.36 -11.04 -5.01
C LYS A 630 19.07 -11.68 -6.37
N ARG A 631 18.46 -12.86 -6.45
CA ARG A 631 18.24 -13.60 -7.70
C ARG A 631 17.58 -12.77 -8.80
N ASP A 632 16.57 -11.97 -8.45
CA ASP A 632 15.81 -11.14 -9.39
C ASP A 632 16.57 -9.87 -9.85
N ARG A 633 17.71 -9.57 -9.24
CA ARG A 633 18.60 -8.46 -9.61
C ARG A 633 20.00 -8.94 -9.96
N ARG A 634 20.19 -10.25 -10.12
CA ARG A 634 21.51 -10.87 -10.34
C ARG A 634 22.05 -10.57 -11.72
N PHE A 635 21.19 -10.36 -12.70
CA PHE A 635 21.53 -10.16 -14.09
C PHE A 635 20.87 -8.91 -14.66
N PHE A 636 21.47 -8.31 -15.69
CA PHE A 636 20.88 -7.23 -16.48
C PHE A 636 19.82 -7.79 -17.43
N GLU A 637 18.67 -8.18 -16.92
CA GLU A 637 17.60 -8.89 -17.65
C GLU A 637 16.93 -8.02 -18.73
N ASN A 638 16.95 -6.71 -18.56
CA ASN A 638 16.35 -5.76 -19.51
C ASN A 638 17.27 -5.44 -20.70
N GLU A 639 18.51 -5.92 -20.67
CA GLU A 639 19.52 -5.66 -21.68
C GLU A 639 20.21 -6.96 -22.13
N PRO A 640 19.48 -7.93 -22.72
CA PRO A 640 20.09 -9.16 -23.21
C PRO A 640 21.02 -8.88 -24.39
N ILE A 641 22.06 -9.70 -24.51
CA ILE A 641 23.12 -9.58 -25.53
C ILE A 641 23.09 -10.83 -26.41
N ILE A 642 23.33 -10.66 -27.69
CA ILE A 642 23.43 -11.77 -28.65
C ILE A 642 24.87 -11.92 -29.11
N THR A 643 25.41 -13.15 -29.06
CA THR A 643 26.72 -13.48 -29.54
C THR A 643 26.75 -13.62 -31.07
N ALA A 644 27.84 -13.10 -31.69
CA ALA A 644 27.95 -13.08 -33.16
C ALA A 644 28.29 -14.46 -33.77
N GLY A 645 28.86 -15.39 -32.98
CA GLY A 645 29.29 -16.69 -33.48
C GLY A 645 28.26 -17.78 -33.46
N ASP A 646 27.46 -17.86 -32.42
CA ASP A 646 26.43 -18.90 -32.19
C ASP A 646 25.02 -18.35 -32.10
N ASN A 647 24.85 -17.03 -32.14
CA ASN A 647 23.56 -16.30 -32.10
C ASN A 647 22.71 -16.66 -30.88
N ILE A 648 23.38 -16.88 -29.72
CA ILE A 648 22.71 -17.15 -28.44
C ILE A 648 22.48 -15.85 -27.68
N GLU A 649 21.27 -15.67 -27.19
CA GLU A 649 20.88 -14.56 -26.33
C GLU A 649 21.21 -14.87 -24.87
N PHE A 650 21.89 -13.96 -24.18
CA PHE A 650 22.30 -14.13 -22.79
C PHE A 650 22.24 -12.83 -21.99
N VAL A 651 22.25 -12.96 -20.67
CA VAL A 651 22.27 -11.86 -19.70
C VAL A 651 23.57 -11.85 -18.91
N VAL A 652 23.97 -10.68 -18.43
CA VAL A 652 25.23 -10.42 -17.72
C VAL A 652 24.94 -10.16 -16.24
N SER A 653 25.80 -10.67 -15.36
CA SER A 653 25.69 -10.44 -13.91
C SER A 653 25.85 -8.96 -13.55
N THR A 654 25.03 -8.48 -12.61
CA THR A 654 25.10 -7.13 -12.04
C THR A 654 26.08 -7.02 -10.87
N GLN A 655 26.66 -8.11 -10.39
CA GLN A 655 27.42 -8.20 -9.14
C GLN A 655 28.89 -7.77 -9.32
N TRP A 656 29.10 -6.50 -9.64
CA TRP A 656 30.42 -5.90 -9.85
C TRP A 656 30.66 -4.77 -8.85
N GLY A 657 31.83 -4.79 -8.20
CA GLY A 657 32.32 -3.76 -7.29
C GLY A 657 33.82 -3.59 -7.42
N LYS A 658 34.37 -2.54 -6.85
CA LYS A 658 35.82 -2.20 -6.92
C LYS A 658 36.76 -3.35 -6.52
N GLN A 659 36.35 -4.19 -5.58
CA GLN A 659 37.10 -5.38 -5.13
C GLN A 659 37.35 -6.42 -6.24
N ARG A 660 36.63 -6.30 -7.36
CA ARG A 660 36.79 -7.19 -8.52
C ARG A 660 37.37 -6.51 -9.74
N LEU A 661 37.87 -5.30 -9.59
CA LEU A 661 38.45 -4.52 -10.68
C LEU A 661 39.55 -5.28 -11.40
N ASP A 662 40.48 -5.88 -10.66
CA ASP A 662 41.59 -6.69 -11.22
C ASP A 662 41.06 -7.84 -12.09
N LYS A 663 40.00 -8.52 -11.65
CA LYS A 663 39.35 -9.60 -12.39
C LYS A 663 38.66 -9.14 -13.65
N ILE A 664 38.04 -7.95 -13.59
CA ILE A 664 37.41 -7.33 -14.77
C ILE A 664 38.46 -6.96 -15.80
N GLN A 665 39.57 -6.38 -15.36
CA GLN A 665 40.69 -6.02 -16.21
C GLN A 665 41.35 -7.26 -16.83
N GLU A 666 41.53 -8.33 -16.06
CA GLU A 666 42.04 -9.63 -16.56
C GLU A 666 41.09 -10.23 -17.61
N PHE A 667 39.77 -10.19 -17.34
CA PHE A 667 38.74 -10.63 -18.28
C PHE A 667 38.74 -9.78 -19.56
N ALA A 668 38.79 -8.45 -19.44
CA ALA A 668 38.90 -7.54 -20.58
C ALA A 668 40.13 -7.87 -21.46
N THR A 669 41.31 -8.02 -20.83
CA THR A 669 42.56 -8.31 -21.49
C THR A 669 42.53 -9.66 -22.23
N SER A 670 41.87 -10.68 -21.70
CA SER A 670 41.71 -12.00 -22.33
C SER A 670 40.98 -11.96 -23.69
N PHE A 671 40.18 -10.90 -23.91
CA PHE A 671 39.46 -10.65 -25.17
C PHE A 671 40.03 -9.46 -25.96
N GLY A 672 41.18 -8.93 -25.58
CA GLY A 672 41.83 -7.81 -26.25
C GLY A 672 41.08 -6.47 -26.06
N MET A 673 40.41 -6.30 -24.91
CA MET A 673 39.69 -5.09 -24.52
C MET A 673 40.48 -4.34 -23.46
N GLU A 674 40.34 -3.02 -23.47
CA GLU A 674 40.87 -2.13 -22.43
C GLU A 674 39.72 -1.74 -21.48
N PHE A 675 39.98 -1.86 -20.18
CA PHE A 675 39.08 -1.48 -19.12
C PHE A 675 39.82 -0.62 -18.11
N GLU A 676 39.54 0.67 -18.09
CA GLU A 676 40.31 1.63 -17.32
C GLU A 676 39.40 2.57 -16.48
N GLN A 677 39.92 2.91 -15.30
CA GLN A 677 39.29 3.95 -14.49
C GLN A 677 39.61 5.32 -15.09
N ILE A 678 38.59 6.14 -15.32
CA ILE A 678 38.75 7.50 -15.81
C ILE A 678 39.20 8.39 -14.64
N ALA A 679 40.35 9.06 -14.80
CA ALA A 679 40.75 10.12 -13.89
C ALA A 679 39.88 11.36 -14.15
N GLU A 680 39.22 11.89 -13.10
CA GLU A 680 38.54 13.21 -13.17
C GLU A 680 39.54 14.37 -13.17
#